data_d327b4850ee99f3c30f04f51153af0a7
#
_entry.id   d327b4850ee99f3c30f04f51153af0a7
#
_cell.length_a   1.000
_cell.length_b   1.000
_cell.length_c   1.000
_cell.angle_alpha   90.00
_cell.angle_beta   90.00
_cell.angle_gamma   90.00
#
_symmetry.space_group_name_H-M   'P 1'
#
loop_
_entity.id
_entity.type
_entity.pdbx_description
1 polymer ?
#
loop_
_entity_poly.entity_id
_entity_poly.type
_entity_poly.pdbx_seq_one_letter_code
_entity_poly.pdbx_strand_id
1 'polypeptide(L)'
;MASCQNTSKTPAIDLANFDLSVAPNADFYEYATGGWQKNNPLKPEYSRYGSFDILRDNNEKRINELFSEMTKMKAEPGSIEQKISDLYKMGLDSVRLNAEGVAPVKDAVGEILAIGDRAQLTGAIAGLHTAIANPFFSVGVQADLMNSDINALYISQSGLTMGDRDYYLDPENENIRTAYKEYLGKLFRLAGIPEADIEKAVAGVMNIETKLAEKSWSNTELRDIPAQYNPTAKAEFEKTYDAIDWPAYYKAMGIGDFDTIIVTTKSSIANANDLMKNAPLEDIRYYLAAQYLDDAASYLSDDFQQASFDFYGKAMAGQQEMKPRWKRAMSVPNGILSEAVGEMYVAKYFPAKDKERMLGLVKNLQTALGQHIAALDWMSDATKAKAQEKLAAFTVKIGYPDKWKDYSTLAIDPSKSYFENIVNASLWYTADNISKLGKPVDKDEWHMSPQTVNAYYNPTTNEICFPAAILQPPFYNPEADDAVNYGAIGVVIGHEMTHGFDDQGRNFDKDGNMNNWWTEEDAAAFKAKTDILVKQFDAIEVLPAKDGQPAIMANGALSLGENIADQGGLRVSHTAFRNSLNGTEPAPIDGFTADQRFYLAYATLWAQNIRDEEIARLTKLDVHSLGKWRVNATLRNLQDFYDAFSMTDGEMFMPEEERVVIW
;
A
#
# COMPACT_ATOMS: atom_id res chain seq x y z
N MET A 1 6.40 30.67 45.25
CA MET A 1 5.35 30.93 44.24
C MET A 1 5.71 30.12 43.02
N ALA A 2 5.10 28.94 42.87
CA ALA A 2 5.27 28.10 41.69
C ALA A 2 4.35 28.63 40.59
N SER A 3 4.93 29.08 39.51
CA SER A 3 4.22 29.49 38.28
C SER A 3 3.61 28.23 37.68
N CYS A 4 2.29 28.03 37.82
CA CYS A 4 1.55 27.14 36.98
C CYS A 4 1.59 27.67 35.55
N GLN A 5 2.47 27.14 34.72
CA GLN A 5 2.33 27.25 33.29
C GLN A 5 1.05 26.50 32.90
N ASN A 6 0.00 27.26 32.62
CA ASN A 6 -1.17 26.76 31.90
C ASN A 6 -0.70 26.45 30.47
N THR A 7 -0.20 25.25 30.22
CA THR A 7 -0.11 24.72 28.85
C THR A 7 -1.54 24.53 28.40
N SER A 8 -2.04 25.41 27.55
CA SER A 8 -3.31 25.21 26.87
C SER A 8 -3.24 23.88 26.13
N LYS A 9 -4.00 22.88 26.57
CA LYS A 9 -4.12 21.62 25.86
C LYS A 9 -4.66 21.90 24.45
N THR A 10 -4.05 21.32 23.44
CA THR A 10 -4.59 21.37 22.09
C THR A 10 -5.95 20.68 22.09
N PRO A 11 -7.04 21.32 21.60
CA PRO A 11 -8.34 20.66 21.54
C PRO A 11 -8.23 19.33 20.78
N ALA A 12 -8.80 18.28 21.32
CA ALA A 12 -8.79 16.95 20.68
C ALA A 12 -9.67 16.93 19.41
N ILE A 13 -10.72 17.77 19.41
CA ILE A 13 -11.55 18.08 18.23
C ILE A 13 -11.43 19.59 18.02
N ASP A 14 -10.97 19.99 16.84
CA ASP A 14 -10.84 21.40 16.46
C ASP A 14 -12.09 21.86 15.71
N LEU A 15 -12.88 22.73 16.34
CA LEU A 15 -14.10 23.28 15.75
C LEU A 15 -13.85 24.09 14.46
N ALA A 16 -12.63 24.56 14.23
CA ALA A 16 -12.27 25.25 12.99
C ALA A 16 -12.23 24.31 11.77
N ASN A 17 -12.24 23.01 12.00
CA ASN A 17 -12.30 21.99 10.94
C ASN A 17 -13.71 21.80 10.36
N PHE A 18 -14.73 22.29 11.05
CA PHE A 18 -16.13 22.09 10.66
C PHE A 18 -16.59 23.07 9.59
N ASP A 19 -17.54 22.66 8.76
CA ASP A 19 -18.37 23.55 7.97
C ASP A 19 -19.81 23.56 8.52
N LEU A 20 -20.10 24.50 9.42
CA LEU A 20 -21.41 24.60 10.07
C LEU A 20 -22.53 25.06 9.11
N SER A 21 -22.23 25.40 7.86
CA SER A 21 -23.25 25.67 6.83
C SER A 21 -23.84 24.41 6.23
N VAL A 22 -23.19 23.26 6.45
CA VAL A 22 -23.64 21.93 6.00
C VAL A 22 -24.27 21.20 7.20
N ALA A 23 -25.47 20.64 7.01
CA ALA A 23 -26.09 19.84 8.03
C ALA A 23 -25.45 18.43 8.11
N PRO A 24 -25.27 17.83 9.30
CA PRO A 24 -24.66 16.52 9.42
C PRO A 24 -25.44 15.39 8.73
N ASN A 25 -26.76 15.55 8.55
CA ASN A 25 -27.60 14.61 7.81
C ASN A 25 -27.60 14.83 6.28
N ALA A 26 -26.99 15.93 5.78
CA ALA A 26 -26.82 16.18 4.35
C ALA A 26 -25.48 15.60 3.85
N ASP A 27 -24.38 15.93 4.50
CA ASP A 27 -23.03 15.42 4.19
C ASP A 27 -22.18 15.47 5.47
N PHE A 28 -22.00 14.32 6.13
CA PHE A 28 -21.30 14.27 7.41
C PHE A 28 -19.81 14.54 7.27
N TYR A 29 -19.20 14.07 6.18
CA TYR A 29 -17.80 14.35 5.89
C TYR A 29 -17.54 15.85 5.70
N GLU A 30 -18.35 16.52 4.90
CA GLU A 30 -18.24 17.97 4.70
C GLU A 30 -18.55 18.76 5.97
N TYR A 31 -19.58 18.35 6.75
CA TYR A 31 -19.87 18.94 8.05
C TYR A 31 -18.66 18.91 8.98
N ALA A 32 -18.01 17.73 9.10
CA ALA A 32 -16.91 17.52 10.05
C ALA A 32 -15.56 18.05 9.56
N THR A 33 -15.34 18.17 8.24
CA THR A 33 -14.02 18.44 7.65
C THR A 33 -13.97 19.60 6.67
N GLY A 34 -15.10 20.20 6.29
CA GLY A 34 -15.15 21.25 5.27
C GLY A 34 -14.35 22.51 5.62
N GLY A 35 -14.31 22.88 6.89
CA GLY A 35 -13.43 23.97 7.38
C GLY A 35 -11.95 23.60 7.24
N TRP A 36 -11.58 22.34 7.57
CA TRP A 36 -10.23 21.85 7.38
C TRP A 36 -9.82 21.91 5.91
N GLN A 37 -10.67 21.43 5.01
CA GLN A 37 -10.43 21.43 3.55
C GLN A 37 -10.18 22.85 3.03
N LYS A 38 -10.98 23.83 3.44
CA LYS A 38 -10.83 25.24 3.07
C LYS A 38 -9.51 25.83 3.58
N ASN A 39 -9.10 25.46 4.79
CA ASN A 39 -7.89 25.99 5.45
C ASN A 39 -6.60 25.30 4.98
N ASN A 40 -6.69 24.15 4.31
CA ASN A 40 -5.55 23.34 3.85
C ASN A 40 -5.62 23.06 2.34
N PRO A 41 -5.58 24.09 1.48
CA PRO A 41 -5.60 23.88 0.04
C PRO A 41 -4.41 23.03 -0.41
N LEU A 42 -4.60 22.25 -1.49
CA LEU A 42 -3.54 21.45 -2.06
C LEU A 42 -2.36 22.30 -2.51
N LYS A 43 -1.17 21.97 -2.01
CA LYS A 43 0.08 22.52 -2.51
C LYS A 43 0.43 21.88 -3.87
N PRO A 44 1.24 22.56 -4.70
CA PRO A 44 1.60 22.06 -6.04
C PRO A 44 2.24 20.66 -6.05
N GLU A 45 3.02 20.34 -5.01
CA GLU A 45 3.75 19.08 -4.89
C GLU A 45 2.92 17.89 -4.40
N TYR A 46 1.62 18.07 -4.14
CA TYR A 46 0.73 16.99 -3.69
C TYR A 46 -0.39 16.71 -4.68
N SER A 47 -0.67 15.43 -4.92
CA SER A 47 -1.87 14.94 -5.61
C SER A 47 -3.07 14.84 -4.67
N ARG A 48 -2.80 14.50 -3.41
CA ARG A 48 -3.73 14.56 -2.26
C ARG A 48 -2.98 15.04 -1.03
N TYR A 49 -3.71 15.64 -0.10
CA TYR A 49 -3.18 16.07 1.19
C TYR A 49 -4.26 15.97 2.25
N GLY A 50 -3.99 15.26 3.32
CA GLY A 50 -4.94 14.98 4.39
C GLY A 50 -4.26 14.72 5.72
N SER A 51 -5.03 14.22 6.69
CA SER A 51 -4.55 13.93 8.06
C SER A 51 -3.37 12.96 8.07
N PHE A 52 -3.40 11.92 7.23
CA PHE A 52 -2.28 10.99 7.05
C PHE A 52 -1.02 11.70 6.50
N ASP A 53 -1.20 12.61 5.57
CA ASP A 53 -0.07 13.31 4.93
C ASP A 53 0.57 14.32 5.87
N ILE A 54 -0.21 14.98 6.74
CA ILE A 54 0.30 15.85 7.80
C ILE A 54 1.21 15.06 8.74
N LEU A 55 0.76 13.88 9.19
CA LEU A 55 1.57 13.05 10.07
C LEU A 55 2.82 12.51 9.36
N ARG A 56 2.67 12.11 8.08
CA ARG A 56 3.79 11.67 7.25
C ARG A 56 4.82 12.79 7.05
N ASP A 57 4.39 14.01 6.74
CA ASP A 57 5.27 15.19 6.61
C ASP A 57 6.03 15.49 7.91
N ASN A 58 5.38 15.35 9.07
CA ASN A 58 6.02 15.54 10.35
C ASN A 58 7.06 14.45 10.63
N ASN A 59 6.78 13.19 10.28
CA ASN A 59 7.76 12.11 10.39
C ASN A 59 8.93 12.30 9.42
N GLU A 60 8.68 12.71 8.18
CA GLU A 60 9.73 13.02 7.21
C GLU A 60 10.69 14.11 7.73
N LYS A 61 10.18 15.16 8.39
CA LYS A 61 11.02 16.18 9.02
C LYS A 61 11.90 15.59 10.13
N ARG A 62 11.33 14.74 11.00
CA ARG A 62 12.08 14.07 12.08
C ARG A 62 13.17 13.15 11.53
N ILE A 63 12.87 12.37 10.49
CA ILE A 63 13.86 11.50 9.82
C ILE A 63 14.94 12.36 9.15
N ASN A 64 14.56 13.46 8.50
CA ASN A 64 15.50 14.40 7.90
C ASN A 64 16.44 15.05 8.93
N GLU A 65 15.95 15.34 10.13
CA GLU A 65 16.81 15.81 11.24
C GLU A 65 17.84 14.76 11.63
N LEU A 66 17.42 13.47 11.78
CA LEU A 66 18.34 12.35 12.06
C LEU A 66 19.40 12.23 10.97
N PHE A 67 19.01 12.24 9.70
CA PHE A 67 19.96 12.13 8.58
C PHE A 67 20.90 13.32 8.49
N SER A 68 20.40 14.52 8.74
CA SER A 68 21.22 15.76 8.76
C SER A 68 22.25 15.75 9.89
N GLU A 69 21.95 15.16 11.03
CA GLU A 69 22.91 14.93 12.12
C GLU A 69 24.01 13.95 11.67
N MET A 70 23.64 12.81 11.05
CA MET A 70 24.58 11.79 10.55
C MET A 70 25.52 12.32 9.47
N THR A 71 25.03 13.20 8.58
CA THR A 71 25.88 13.79 7.53
C THR A 71 27.03 14.65 8.08
N LYS A 72 26.94 15.12 9.34
CA LYS A 72 27.96 15.92 10.03
C LYS A 72 28.93 15.06 10.86
N MET A 73 28.59 13.80 11.11
CA MET A 73 29.41 12.89 11.89
C MET A 73 30.54 12.29 11.02
N LYS A 74 31.63 11.93 11.67
CA LYS A 74 32.63 11.05 11.07
C LYS A 74 32.22 9.62 11.38
N ALA A 75 31.45 9.03 10.48
CA ALA A 75 30.99 7.65 10.63
C ALA A 75 32.12 6.65 10.32
N GLU A 76 32.09 5.52 11.01
CA GLU A 76 33.01 4.41 10.74
C GLU A 76 32.60 3.71 9.42
N PRO A 77 33.57 3.29 8.60
CA PRO A 77 33.27 2.57 7.36
C PRO A 77 32.42 1.31 7.60
N GLY A 78 31.35 1.16 6.84
CA GLY A 78 30.41 0.04 6.95
C GLY A 78 29.36 0.18 8.06
N SER A 79 29.40 1.23 8.86
CA SER A 79 28.36 1.50 9.87
C SER A 79 27.04 1.93 9.22
N ILE A 80 25.93 1.81 9.94
CA ILE A 80 24.60 2.27 9.49
C ILE A 80 24.61 3.77 9.21
N GLU A 81 25.26 4.55 10.07
CA GLU A 81 25.40 6.01 9.92
C GLU A 81 26.12 6.38 8.63
N GLN A 82 27.19 5.64 8.26
CA GLN A 82 27.89 5.85 6.98
C GLN A 82 26.96 5.54 5.80
N LYS A 83 26.27 4.40 5.82
CA LYS A 83 25.37 3.96 4.73
C LYS A 83 24.24 4.97 4.51
N ILE A 84 23.57 5.42 5.57
CA ILE A 84 22.51 6.44 5.51
C ILE A 84 23.07 7.75 4.99
N SER A 85 24.17 8.22 5.59
CA SER A 85 24.81 9.50 5.24
C SER A 85 25.21 9.55 3.76
N ASP A 86 25.82 8.48 3.25
CA ASP A 86 26.31 8.45 1.87
C ASP A 86 25.17 8.37 0.85
N LEU A 87 24.16 7.50 1.08
CA LEU A 87 22.96 7.46 0.23
C LEU A 87 22.23 8.79 0.21
N TYR A 88 22.07 9.42 1.36
CA TYR A 88 21.38 10.71 1.45
C TYR A 88 22.15 11.84 0.75
N LYS A 89 23.49 11.90 0.93
CA LYS A 89 24.34 12.88 0.24
C LYS A 89 24.32 12.67 -1.28
N MET A 90 24.42 11.43 -1.76
CA MET A 90 24.35 11.12 -3.19
C MET A 90 23.02 11.57 -3.81
N GLY A 91 21.89 11.33 -3.13
CA GLY A 91 20.56 11.78 -3.59
C GLY A 91 20.39 13.30 -3.59
N LEU A 92 21.12 14.02 -2.72
CA LEU A 92 21.14 15.48 -2.69
C LEU A 92 22.04 16.11 -3.76
N ASP A 93 23.07 15.40 -4.23
CA ASP A 93 24.09 15.91 -5.14
C ASP A 93 23.63 15.96 -6.60
N SER A 94 22.76 16.94 -6.90
CA SER A 94 22.27 17.14 -8.27
C SER A 94 23.38 17.49 -9.26
N VAL A 95 24.48 18.06 -8.82
CA VAL A 95 25.61 18.41 -9.69
C VAL A 95 26.26 17.12 -10.21
N ARG A 96 26.51 16.18 -9.31
CA ARG A 96 27.06 14.87 -9.66
C ARG A 96 26.08 14.07 -10.51
N LEU A 97 24.82 13.96 -10.12
CA LEU A 97 23.77 13.24 -10.86
C LEU A 97 23.64 13.77 -12.30
N ASN A 98 23.65 15.10 -12.47
CA ASN A 98 23.56 15.69 -13.80
C ASN A 98 24.85 15.50 -14.63
N ALA A 99 26.02 15.47 -13.99
CA ALA A 99 27.28 15.19 -14.67
C ALA A 99 27.39 13.71 -15.11
N GLU A 100 26.89 12.78 -14.31
CA GLU A 100 26.82 11.34 -14.64
C GLU A 100 25.79 11.07 -15.76
N GLY A 101 24.64 11.78 -15.73
CA GLY A 101 23.61 11.68 -16.77
C GLY A 101 23.12 10.25 -16.98
N VAL A 102 23.28 9.74 -18.20
CA VAL A 102 22.93 8.37 -18.62
C VAL A 102 24.00 7.33 -18.31
N ALA A 103 25.23 7.75 -17.97
CA ALA A 103 26.37 6.85 -17.83
C ALA A 103 26.11 5.63 -16.93
N PRO A 104 25.41 5.73 -15.78
CA PRO A 104 25.16 4.59 -14.90
C PRO A 104 24.34 3.45 -15.52
N VAL A 105 23.54 3.73 -16.55
CA VAL A 105 22.64 2.74 -17.19
C VAL A 105 23.04 2.42 -18.64
N LYS A 106 23.99 3.16 -19.19
CA LYS A 106 24.32 3.11 -20.63
C LYS A 106 24.74 1.72 -21.10
N ASP A 107 25.63 1.08 -20.37
CA ASP A 107 26.17 -0.22 -20.78
C ASP A 107 25.09 -1.30 -20.71
N ALA A 108 24.31 -1.35 -19.64
CA ALA A 108 23.20 -2.30 -19.49
C ALA A 108 22.12 -2.11 -20.58
N VAL A 109 21.74 -0.87 -20.88
CA VAL A 109 20.82 -0.57 -22.00
C VAL A 109 21.43 -1.02 -23.33
N GLY A 110 22.72 -0.78 -23.54
CA GLY A 110 23.44 -1.23 -24.74
C GLY A 110 23.44 -2.75 -24.90
N GLU A 111 23.67 -3.49 -23.82
CA GLU A 111 23.64 -4.96 -23.81
C GLU A 111 22.23 -5.49 -24.10
N ILE A 112 21.17 -4.89 -23.51
CA ILE A 112 19.78 -5.26 -23.78
C ILE A 112 19.44 -5.04 -25.26
N LEU A 113 19.80 -3.91 -25.83
CA LEU A 113 19.54 -3.60 -27.24
C LEU A 113 20.37 -4.44 -28.23
N ALA A 114 21.50 -4.98 -27.78
CA ALA A 114 22.35 -5.85 -28.56
C ALA A 114 21.94 -7.34 -28.57
N ILE A 115 20.88 -7.72 -27.83
CA ILE A 115 20.36 -9.10 -27.82
C ILE A 115 20.10 -9.57 -29.26
N GLY A 116 20.83 -10.57 -29.71
CA GLY A 116 20.78 -11.04 -31.10
C GLY A 116 19.84 -12.21 -31.34
N ASP A 117 19.55 -12.98 -30.31
CA ASP A 117 18.65 -14.15 -30.35
C ASP A 117 17.90 -14.35 -29.04
N ARG A 118 16.90 -15.24 -29.07
CA ARG A 118 16.04 -15.50 -27.91
C ARG A 118 16.73 -16.27 -26.77
N ALA A 119 17.79 -16.99 -27.04
CA ALA A 119 18.52 -17.72 -26.00
C ALA A 119 19.15 -16.74 -24.98
N GLN A 120 19.49 -15.52 -25.42
CA GLN A 120 20.02 -14.48 -24.57
C GLN A 120 18.96 -13.85 -23.63
N LEU A 121 17.66 -14.05 -23.90
CA LEU A 121 16.58 -13.51 -23.06
C LEU A 121 16.64 -14.04 -21.62
N THR A 122 17.04 -15.29 -21.43
CA THR A 122 17.17 -15.89 -20.09
C THR A 122 18.09 -15.07 -19.20
N GLY A 123 19.29 -14.76 -19.68
CA GLY A 123 20.26 -13.98 -18.90
C GLY A 123 19.83 -12.53 -18.70
N ALA A 124 19.26 -11.91 -19.75
CA ALA A 124 18.79 -10.53 -19.67
C ALA A 124 17.63 -10.36 -18.66
N ILE A 125 16.63 -11.24 -18.71
CA ILE A 125 15.48 -11.20 -17.79
C ILE A 125 15.95 -11.49 -16.34
N ALA A 126 16.79 -12.50 -16.12
CA ALA A 126 17.33 -12.79 -14.79
C ALA A 126 18.14 -11.61 -14.24
N GLY A 127 18.95 -10.95 -15.08
CA GLY A 127 19.71 -9.77 -14.70
C GLY A 127 18.81 -8.60 -14.28
N LEU A 128 17.69 -8.37 -14.99
CA LEU A 128 16.72 -7.35 -14.64
C LEU A 128 15.98 -7.68 -13.34
N HIS A 129 15.53 -8.92 -13.17
CA HIS A 129 14.83 -9.38 -11.96
C HIS A 129 15.69 -9.32 -10.70
N THR A 130 16.98 -9.52 -10.82
CA THR A 130 17.90 -9.36 -9.68
C THR A 130 18.26 -7.90 -9.41
N ALA A 131 18.20 -7.04 -10.44
CA ALA A 131 18.56 -5.63 -10.31
C ALA A 131 17.37 -4.80 -9.78
N ILE A 132 16.47 -4.36 -10.64
CA ILE A 132 15.40 -3.43 -10.25
C ILE A 132 14.09 -3.63 -10.99
N ALA A 133 14.05 -4.34 -12.13
CA ALA A 133 12.89 -4.42 -13.01
C ALA A 133 12.36 -5.85 -13.13
N ASN A 134 11.04 -6.00 -13.28
CA ASN A 134 10.36 -7.30 -13.39
C ASN A 134 9.58 -7.42 -14.70
N PRO A 135 10.25 -7.42 -15.88
CA PRO A 135 9.59 -7.61 -17.16
C PRO A 135 8.96 -9.00 -17.29
N PHE A 136 7.79 -9.08 -17.95
CA PHE A 136 7.01 -10.28 -18.25
C PHE A 136 6.39 -10.98 -17.04
N PHE A 137 7.15 -11.17 -15.97
CA PHE A 137 6.71 -11.83 -14.74
C PHE A 137 7.62 -11.41 -13.57
N SER A 138 7.19 -11.68 -12.36
CA SER A 138 8.02 -11.57 -11.16
C SER A 138 8.17 -12.92 -10.48
N VAL A 139 9.29 -13.15 -9.80
CA VAL A 139 9.56 -14.34 -8.99
C VAL A 139 9.94 -13.91 -7.59
N GLY A 140 9.37 -14.57 -6.59
CA GLY A 140 9.67 -14.26 -5.19
C GLY A 140 9.33 -15.40 -4.26
N VAL A 141 9.81 -15.29 -3.03
CA VAL A 141 9.61 -16.25 -1.95
C VAL A 141 8.73 -15.63 -0.88
N GLN A 142 7.66 -16.32 -0.53
CA GLN A 142 6.73 -15.93 0.54
C GLN A 142 6.12 -17.18 1.18
N ALA A 143 5.38 -17.03 2.28
CA ALA A 143 4.70 -18.14 2.93
C ALA A 143 3.82 -18.93 1.93
N ASP A 144 3.85 -20.25 2.00
CA ASP A 144 2.91 -21.09 1.28
C ASP A 144 1.51 -20.89 1.88
N LEU A 145 0.53 -20.54 1.04
CA LEU A 145 -0.83 -20.25 1.52
C LEU A 145 -1.52 -21.45 2.16
N MET A 146 -1.16 -22.68 1.77
CA MET A 146 -1.73 -23.92 2.34
C MET A 146 -0.89 -24.48 3.50
N ASN A 147 0.34 -24.01 3.67
CA ASN A 147 1.24 -24.37 4.77
C ASN A 147 2.09 -23.15 5.16
N SER A 148 1.46 -22.22 5.86
CA SER A 148 2.01 -20.91 6.18
C SER A 148 3.27 -20.93 7.07
N ASP A 149 3.65 -22.07 7.59
CA ASP A 149 4.90 -22.24 8.36
C ASP A 149 6.15 -22.35 7.48
N ILE A 150 6.00 -22.57 6.17
CA ILE A 150 7.10 -22.78 5.22
C ILE A 150 7.02 -21.76 4.07
N ASN A 151 8.17 -21.26 3.65
CA ASN A 151 8.30 -20.37 2.50
C ASN A 151 8.34 -21.17 1.18
N ALA A 152 7.56 -20.74 0.20
CA ALA A 152 7.46 -21.33 -1.14
C ALA A 152 7.87 -20.34 -2.23
N LEU A 153 8.18 -20.86 -3.42
CA LEU A 153 8.49 -20.06 -4.61
C LEU A 153 7.21 -19.73 -5.37
N TYR A 154 7.06 -18.46 -5.72
CA TYR A 154 5.93 -17.94 -6.50
C TYR A 154 6.39 -17.33 -7.80
N ILE A 155 5.58 -17.45 -8.84
CA ILE A 155 5.67 -16.68 -10.07
C ILE A 155 4.35 -15.95 -10.31
N SER A 156 4.43 -14.65 -10.57
CA SER A 156 3.28 -13.75 -10.67
C SER A 156 3.35 -12.89 -11.93
N GLN A 157 2.18 -12.43 -12.39
CA GLN A 157 2.14 -11.44 -13.48
C GLN A 157 2.90 -10.17 -13.10
N SER A 158 3.61 -9.58 -14.07
CA SER A 158 4.33 -8.32 -13.94
C SER A 158 4.58 -7.70 -15.31
N GLY A 159 5.21 -6.53 -15.35
CA GLY A 159 5.70 -5.90 -16.57
C GLY A 159 4.71 -4.97 -17.26
N LEU A 160 3.63 -4.54 -16.58
CA LEU A 160 2.75 -3.47 -17.01
C LEU A 160 3.12 -2.17 -16.28
N THR A 161 3.81 -1.27 -16.96
CA THR A 161 4.31 -0.01 -16.37
C THR A 161 3.21 0.88 -15.79
N MET A 162 2.01 0.92 -16.43
CA MET A 162 0.89 1.72 -15.95
C MET A 162 0.09 1.08 -14.78
N GLY A 163 0.47 -0.12 -14.31
CA GLY A 163 -0.01 -0.75 -13.08
C GLY A 163 -1.29 -1.56 -13.19
N ASP A 164 -2.16 -1.30 -14.18
CA ASP A 164 -3.35 -2.13 -14.45
C ASP A 164 -3.57 -2.27 -15.94
N ARG A 165 -4.12 -3.42 -16.36
CA ARG A 165 -4.42 -3.75 -17.76
C ARG A 165 -5.39 -2.77 -18.43
N ASP A 166 -6.32 -2.19 -17.66
CA ASP A 166 -7.35 -1.31 -18.18
C ASP A 166 -6.78 0.01 -18.72
N TYR A 167 -5.61 0.44 -18.26
CA TYR A 167 -4.92 1.57 -18.87
C TYR A 167 -4.52 1.32 -20.33
N TYR A 168 -4.27 0.06 -20.70
CA TYR A 168 -3.89 -0.34 -22.07
C TYR A 168 -5.09 -0.62 -22.96
N LEU A 169 -6.16 -1.19 -22.39
CA LEU A 169 -7.27 -1.78 -23.15
C LEU A 169 -8.49 -0.88 -23.22
N ASP A 170 -8.73 -0.06 -22.19
CA ASP A 170 -9.91 0.76 -22.08
C ASP A 170 -9.77 2.05 -22.91
N PRO A 171 -10.69 2.32 -23.85
CA PRO A 171 -10.65 3.53 -24.69
C PRO A 171 -10.63 4.84 -23.88
N GLU A 172 -11.22 4.86 -22.71
CA GLU A 172 -11.28 6.04 -21.83
C GLU A 172 -9.90 6.49 -21.32
N ASN A 173 -8.89 5.61 -21.36
CA ASN A 173 -7.53 5.90 -20.90
C ASN A 173 -6.56 6.35 -22.03
N GLU A 174 -7.06 6.79 -23.20
CA GLU A 174 -6.19 7.19 -24.32
C GLU A 174 -5.29 8.39 -23.99
N ASN A 175 -5.74 9.30 -23.15
CA ASN A 175 -4.93 10.41 -22.65
C ASN A 175 -3.72 9.93 -21.85
N ILE A 176 -3.89 8.92 -21.01
CA ILE A 176 -2.79 8.32 -20.21
C ILE A 176 -1.84 7.55 -21.13
N ARG A 177 -2.37 6.77 -22.08
CA ARG A 177 -1.52 6.09 -23.08
C ARG A 177 -0.72 7.08 -23.92
N THR A 178 -1.30 8.21 -24.28
CA THR A 178 -0.59 9.27 -25.00
C THR A 178 0.54 9.85 -24.18
N ALA A 179 0.30 10.20 -22.91
CA ALA A 179 1.32 10.68 -21.99
C ALA A 179 2.42 9.62 -21.74
N TYR A 180 2.04 8.35 -21.68
CA TYR A 180 3.01 7.24 -21.54
C TYR A 180 3.91 7.12 -22.77
N LYS A 181 3.37 7.20 -23.99
CA LYS A 181 4.17 7.20 -25.23
C LYS A 181 5.16 8.37 -25.29
N GLU A 182 4.74 9.56 -24.84
CA GLU A 182 5.60 10.73 -24.73
C GLU A 182 6.74 10.51 -23.71
N TYR A 183 6.41 9.91 -22.57
CA TYR A 183 7.38 9.55 -21.54
C TYR A 183 8.41 8.56 -22.07
N LEU A 184 7.98 7.46 -22.69
CA LEU A 184 8.87 6.48 -23.33
C LEU A 184 9.82 7.14 -24.35
N GLY A 185 9.27 8.04 -25.20
CA GLY A 185 10.07 8.79 -26.16
C GLY A 185 11.16 9.66 -25.49
N LYS A 186 10.82 10.29 -24.35
CA LYS A 186 11.80 11.05 -23.56
C LYS A 186 12.90 10.15 -22.97
N LEU A 187 12.52 9.02 -22.36
CA LEU A 187 13.47 8.05 -21.79
C LEU A 187 14.45 7.56 -22.85
N PHE A 188 13.97 7.17 -24.02
CA PHE A 188 14.81 6.67 -25.11
C PHE A 188 15.76 7.76 -25.66
N ARG A 189 15.30 9.01 -25.80
CA ARG A 189 16.19 10.13 -26.17
C ARG A 189 17.29 10.36 -25.15
N LEU A 190 16.94 10.38 -23.87
CA LEU A 190 17.90 10.54 -22.78
C LEU A 190 18.89 9.36 -22.71
N ALA A 191 18.45 8.16 -23.09
CA ALA A 191 19.30 6.97 -23.20
C ALA A 191 20.19 6.97 -24.45
N GLY A 192 20.03 7.93 -25.36
CA GLY A 192 20.84 8.07 -26.56
C GLY A 192 20.39 7.20 -27.74
N ILE A 193 19.14 6.72 -27.75
CA ILE A 193 18.55 6.06 -28.91
C ILE A 193 18.43 7.07 -30.06
N PRO A 194 18.85 6.72 -31.30
CA PRO A 194 18.73 7.62 -32.44
C PRO A 194 17.30 8.10 -32.66
N GLU A 195 17.11 9.39 -32.96
CA GLU A 195 15.78 9.98 -33.13
C GLU A 195 14.93 9.25 -34.19
N ALA A 196 15.56 8.72 -35.24
CA ALA A 196 14.90 7.93 -36.28
C ALA A 196 14.30 6.62 -35.79
N ASP A 197 14.75 6.10 -34.65
CA ASP A 197 14.31 4.82 -34.07
C ASP A 197 13.31 5.01 -32.90
N ILE A 198 13.13 6.24 -32.40
CA ILE A 198 12.30 6.52 -31.21
C ILE A 198 10.84 6.08 -31.42
N GLU A 199 10.20 6.45 -32.52
CA GLU A 199 8.81 6.08 -32.80
C GLU A 199 8.64 4.55 -32.84
N LYS A 200 9.59 3.86 -33.46
CA LYS A 200 9.61 2.40 -33.52
C LYS A 200 9.83 1.77 -32.15
N ALA A 201 10.72 2.31 -31.33
CA ALA A 201 10.98 1.84 -29.99
C ALA A 201 9.74 1.99 -29.09
N VAL A 202 9.08 3.14 -29.11
CA VAL A 202 7.82 3.39 -28.39
C VAL A 202 6.73 2.42 -28.84
N ALA A 203 6.58 2.24 -30.18
CA ALA A 203 5.60 1.30 -30.72
C ALA A 203 5.86 -0.14 -30.29
N GLY A 204 7.15 -0.56 -30.22
CA GLY A 204 7.55 -1.88 -29.76
C GLY A 204 7.19 -2.13 -28.29
N VAL A 205 7.45 -1.16 -27.40
CA VAL A 205 7.03 -1.25 -25.99
C VAL A 205 5.53 -1.37 -25.89
N MET A 206 4.80 -0.48 -26.54
CA MET A 206 3.33 -0.51 -26.52
C MET A 206 2.76 -1.81 -27.06
N ASN A 207 3.37 -2.41 -28.09
CA ASN A 207 2.96 -3.70 -28.62
C ASN A 207 3.09 -4.82 -27.59
N ILE A 208 4.22 -4.88 -26.87
CA ILE A 208 4.44 -5.92 -25.84
C ILE A 208 3.50 -5.70 -24.65
N GLU A 209 3.45 -4.50 -24.08
CA GLU A 209 2.65 -4.25 -22.87
C GLU A 209 1.14 -4.37 -23.14
N THR A 210 0.64 -3.93 -24.29
CA THR A 210 -0.77 -4.11 -24.67
C THR A 210 -1.12 -5.60 -24.76
N LYS A 211 -0.27 -6.40 -25.39
CA LYS A 211 -0.48 -7.85 -25.47
C LYS A 211 -0.35 -8.55 -24.11
N LEU A 212 0.53 -8.10 -23.24
CA LEU A 212 0.57 -8.58 -21.86
C LEU A 212 -0.76 -8.26 -21.15
N ALA A 213 -1.25 -7.03 -21.28
CA ALA A 213 -2.49 -6.57 -20.68
C ALA A 213 -3.71 -7.40 -21.09
N GLU A 214 -3.78 -7.88 -22.36
CA GLU A 214 -4.89 -8.69 -22.87
C GLU A 214 -5.17 -9.97 -22.04
N LYS A 215 -4.17 -10.51 -21.36
CA LYS A 215 -4.29 -11.75 -20.55
C LYS A 215 -3.90 -11.57 -19.09
N SER A 216 -3.51 -10.37 -18.70
CA SER A 216 -3.30 -10.01 -17.29
C SER A 216 -4.63 -9.91 -16.57
N TRP A 217 -4.66 -10.24 -15.30
CA TRP A 217 -5.78 -9.98 -14.43
C TRP A 217 -5.76 -8.51 -14.01
N SER A 218 -6.94 -7.90 -13.94
CA SER A 218 -7.10 -6.56 -13.35
C SER A 218 -6.86 -6.59 -11.84
N ASN A 219 -6.63 -5.44 -11.23
CA ASN A 219 -6.48 -5.35 -9.77
C ASN A 219 -7.70 -5.90 -9.02
N THR A 220 -8.91 -5.76 -9.59
CA THR A 220 -10.12 -6.36 -9.04
C THR A 220 -10.09 -7.89 -9.10
N GLU A 221 -9.68 -8.48 -10.23
CA GLU A 221 -9.55 -9.94 -10.38
C GLU A 221 -8.46 -10.53 -9.46
N LEU A 222 -7.36 -9.79 -9.25
CA LEU A 222 -6.28 -10.18 -8.33
C LEU A 222 -6.70 -10.24 -6.85
N ARG A 223 -7.90 -9.80 -6.50
CA ARG A 223 -8.45 -10.00 -5.16
C ARG A 223 -8.88 -11.44 -4.88
N ASP A 224 -9.07 -12.28 -5.89
CA ASP A 224 -9.37 -13.70 -5.71
C ASP A 224 -8.11 -14.49 -5.34
N ILE A 225 -7.72 -14.43 -4.06
CA ILE A 225 -6.52 -15.11 -3.55
C ILE A 225 -6.57 -16.63 -3.74
N PRO A 226 -7.70 -17.34 -3.45
CA PRO A 226 -7.79 -18.76 -3.72
C PRO A 226 -7.52 -19.16 -5.17
N ALA A 227 -8.00 -18.38 -6.14
CA ALA A 227 -7.77 -18.65 -7.57
C ALA A 227 -6.30 -18.45 -7.98
N GLN A 228 -5.52 -17.72 -7.20
CA GLN A 228 -4.09 -17.51 -7.43
C GLN A 228 -3.19 -18.61 -6.85
N TYR A 229 -3.73 -19.54 -6.10
CA TYR A 229 -2.93 -20.64 -5.55
C TYR A 229 -2.92 -21.85 -6.48
N ASN A 230 -1.94 -21.91 -7.38
CA ASN A 230 -1.80 -22.98 -8.37
C ASN A 230 -0.42 -23.66 -8.26
N PRO A 231 -0.21 -24.56 -7.28
CA PRO A 231 1.04 -25.29 -7.15
C PRO A 231 1.27 -26.16 -8.37
N THR A 232 2.43 -26.04 -8.97
CA THR A 232 2.82 -26.74 -10.21
C THR A 232 4.17 -27.41 -9.98
N ALA A 233 4.29 -28.68 -10.30
CA ALA A 233 5.55 -29.40 -10.19
C ALA A 233 6.61 -28.76 -11.11
N LYS A 234 7.86 -28.61 -10.62
CA LYS A 234 8.96 -27.97 -11.35
C LYS A 234 9.10 -28.46 -12.79
N ALA A 235 9.11 -29.77 -13.00
CA ALA A 235 9.28 -30.35 -14.33
C ALA A 235 8.08 -30.06 -15.27
N GLU A 236 6.87 -29.97 -14.73
CA GLU A 236 5.67 -29.59 -15.48
C GLU A 236 5.72 -28.10 -15.84
N PHE A 237 6.11 -27.26 -14.89
CA PHE A 237 6.26 -25.82 -15.09
C PHE A 237 7.28 -25.51 -16.20
N GLU A 238 8.48 -26.07 -16.12
CA GLU A 238 9.55 -25.89 -17.12
C GLU A 238 9.15 -26.38 -18.51
N LYS A 239 8.38 -27.46 -18.59
CA LYS A 239 7.86 -27.99 -19.86
C LYS A 239 6.75 -27.11 -20.44
N THR A 240 5.90 -26.54 -19.59
CA THR A 240 4.73 -25.74 -19.99
C THR A 240 5.15 -24.34 -20.44
N TYR A 241 6.11 -23.74 -19.74
CA TYR A 241 6.57 -22.38 -19.96
C TYR A 241 8.01 -22.36 -20.47
N ASP A 242 8.23 -22.85 -21.68
CA ASP A 242 9.53 -23.20 -22.25
C ASP A 242 10.22 -22.06 -23.04
N ALA A 243 9.79 -20.79 -22.85
CA ALA A 243 10.35 -19.64 -23.58
C ALA A 243 11.80 -19.30 -23.19
N ILE A 244 12.20 -19.63 -21.97
CA ILE A 244 13.54 -19.39 -21.43
C ILE A 244 14.13 -20.68 -20.84
N ASP A 245 15.45 -20.68 -20.66
CA ASP A 245 16.17 -21.76 -19.95
C ASP A 245 15.99 -21.59 -18.44
N TRP A 246 14.98 -22.24 -17.86
CA TRP A 246 14.67 -22.14 -16.43
C TRP A 246 15.82 -22.58 -15.52
N PRO A 247 16.52 -23.70 -15.74
CA PRO A 247 17.72 -24.04 -14.97
C PRO A 247 18.79 -22.93 -14.94
N ALA A 248 19.04 -22.29 -16.09
CA ALA A 248 19.97 -21.16 -16.18
C ALA A 248 19.42 -19.93 -15.46
N TYR A 249 18.10 -19.67 -15.57
CA TYR A 249 17.43 -18.59 -14.85
C TYR A 249 17.52 -18.79 -13.32
N TYR A 250 17.17 -19.95 -12.79
CA TYR A 250 17.26 -20.24 -11.35
C TYR A 250 18.67 -20.03 -10.82
N LYS A 251 19.67 -20.52 -11.58
CA LYS A 251 21.07 -20.33 -11.22
C LYS A 251 21.45 -18.84 -11.16
N ALA A 252 21.01 -18.05 -12.14
CA ALA A 252 21.32 -16.61 -12.21
C ALA A 252 20.65 -15.84 -11.06
N MET A 253 19.41 -16.22 -10.70
CA MET A 253 18.66 -15.64 -9.57
C MET A 253 19.17 -16.13 -8.20
N GLY A 254 20.01 -17.16 -8.12
CA GLY A 254 20.42 -17.79 -6.86
C GLY A 254 19.32 -18.65 -6.21
N ILE A 255 18.30 -19.07 -6.98
CA ILE A 255 17.23 -19.94 -6.50
C ILE A 255 17.79 -21.36 -6.31
N GLY A 256 17.66 -21.88 -5.08
CA GLY A 256 18.06 -23.24 -4.72
C GLY A 256 17.10 -24.30 -5.25
N ASP A 257 17.26 -25.53 -4.77
CA ASP A 257 16.38 -26.63 -5.15
C ASP A 257 14.96 -26.43 -4.60
N PHE A 258 13.97 -26.78 -5.40
CA PHE A 258 12.54 -26.81 -5.05
C PHE A 258 11.81 -27.83 -5.89
N ASP A 259 10.69 -28.35 -5.38
CA ASP A 259 9.87 -29.33 -6.08
C ASP A 259 8.67 -28.70 -6.79
N THR A 260 8.14 -27.61 -6.24
CA THR A 260 6.90 -26.97 -6.66
C THR A 260 7.06 -25.45 -6.72
N ILE A 261 6.49 -24.83 -7.76
CA ILE A 261 6.32 -23.40 -7.90
C ILE A 261 4.84 -23.04 -7.91
N ILE A 262 4.44 -21.98 -7.22
CA ILE A 262 3.06 -21.50 -7.20
C ILE A 262 2.89 -20.47 -8.31
N VAL A 263 2.04 -20.79 -9.29
CA VAL A 263 1.72 -19.90 -10.41
C VAL A 263 0.46 -19.11 -10.07
N THR A 264 0.58 -17.79 -9.85
CA THR A 264 -0.56 -17.00 -9.38
C THR A 264 -1.60 -16.77 -10.48
N THR A 265 -1.16 -16.40 -11.69
CA THR A 265 -2.03 -16.04 -12.80
C THR A 265 -1.64 -16.82 -14.06
N LYS A 266 -2.16 -18.06 -14.19
CA LYS A 266 -1.78 -18.98 -15.29
C LYS A 266 -1.94 -18.36 -16.68
N SER A 267 -3.02 -17.62 -16.93
CA SER A 267 -3.28 -16.98 -18.22
C SER A 267 -2.22 -15.93 -18.58
N SER A 268 -1.81 -15.14 -17.60
CA SER A 268 -0.80 -14.11 -17.77
C SER A 268 0.59 -14.71 -18.00
N ILE A 269 0.98 -15.71 -17.22
CA ILE A 269 2.28 -16.40 -17.37
C ILE A 269 2.36 -17.14 -18.70
N ALA A 270 1.28 -17.79 -19.14
CA ALA A 270 1.23 -18.45 -20.45
C ALA A 270 1.37 -17.44 -21.59
N ASN A 271 0.73 -16.28 -21.48
CA ASN A 271 0.85 -15.20 -22.46
C ASN A 271 2.25 -14.58 -22.48
N ALA A 272 2.86 -14.34 -21.32
CA ALA A 272 4.24 -13.87 -21.23
C ALA A 272 5.22 -14.86 -21.90
N ASN A 273 5.02 -16.17 -21.65
CA ASN A 273 5.78 -17.23 -22.32
C ASN A 273 5.62 -17.17 -23.85
N ASP A 274 4.39 -17.04 -24.35
CA ASP A 274 4.12 -16.94 -25.78
C ASP A 274 4.75 -15.69 -26.41
N LEU A 275 4.67 -14.54 -25.75
CA LEU A 275 5.28 -13.30 -26.22
C LEU A 275 6.81 -13.41 -26.28
N MET A 276 7.46 -13.98 -25.29
CA MET A 276 8.90 -14.21 -25.31
C MET A 276 9.32 -15.13 -26.48
N LYS A 277 8.48 -16.08 -26.88
CA LYS A 277 8.72 -16.99 -28.02
C LYS A 277 8.45 -16.34 -29.38
N ASN A 278 7.39 -15.57 -29.51
CA ASN A 278 6.80 -15.26 -30.80
C ASN A 278 6.74 -13.77 -31.16
N ALA A 279 6.80 -12.85 -30.17
CA ALA A 279 6.80 -11.42 -30.47
C ALA A 279 8.09 -11.01 -31.21
N PRO A 280 8.09 -9.92 -32.00
CA PRO A 280 9.32 -9.43 -32.62
C PRO A 280 10.43 -9.22 -31.58
N LEU A 281 11.61 -9.80 -31.81
CA LEU A 281 12.73 -9.71 -30.85
C LEU A 281 13.14 -8.25 -30.60
N GLU A 282 13.01 -7.42 -31.59
CA GLU A 282 13.29 -5.98 -31.48
C GLU A 282 12.33 -5.28 -30.51
N ASP A 283 11.02 -5.60 -30.55
CA ASP A 283 10.03 -5.06 -29.62
C ASP A 283 10.36 -5.51 -28.19
N ILE A 284 10.78 -6.78 -28.01
CA ILE A 284 11.20 -7.29 -26.70
C ILE A 284 12.41 -6.51 -26.18
N ARG A 285 13.41 -6.23 -27.00
CA ARG A 285 14.58 -5.42 -26.61
C ARG A 285 14.18 -4.02 -26.15
N TYR A 286 13.34 -3.34 -26.90
CA TYR A 286 12.85 -2.01 -26.51
C TYR A 286 12.02 -2.07 -25.22
N TYR A 287 11.19 -3.09 -25.08
CA TYR A 287 10.41 -3.29 -23.84
C TYR A 287 11.32 -3.52 -22.63
N LEU A 288 12.31 -4.42 -22.71
CA LEU A 288 13.25 -4.66 -21.61
C LEU A 288 14.05 -3.39 -21.26
N ALA A 289 14.48 -2.63 -22.27
CA ALA A 289 15.20 -1.38 -22.08
C ALA A 289 14.32 -0.31 -21.43
N ALA A 290 13.03 -0.22 -21.82
CA ALA A 290 12.07 0.71 -21.22
C ALA A 290 11.82 0.39 -19.75
N GLN A 291 11.58 -0.88 -19.40
CA GLN A 291 11.39 -1.32 -18.02
C GLN A 291 12.60 -0.94 -17.14
N TYR A 292 13.81 -1.19 -17.62
CA TYR A 292 15.03 -0.83 -16.89
C TYR A 292 15.22 0.68 -16.73
N LEU A 293 14.96 1.45 -17.79
CA LEU A 293 15.08 2.91 -17.76
C LEU A 293 14.03 3.57 -16.89
N ASP A 294 12.82 3.05 -16.89
CA ASP A 294 11.72 3.54 -16.04
C ASP A 294 12.08 3.41 -14.55
N ASP A 295 12.47 2.21 -14.13
CA ASP A 295 12.87 1.95 -12.75
C ASP A 295 14.13 2.73 -12.33
N ALA A 296 15.05 3.01 -13.27
CA ALA A 296 16.24 3.80 -13.02
C ALA A 296 15.98 5.31 -12.95
N ALA A 297 14.96 5.82 -13.64
CA ALA A 297 14.78 7.25 -13.91
C ALA A 297 14.83 8.16 -12.67
N SER A 298 14.27 7.69 -11.55
CA SER A 298 14.24 8.44 -10.29
C SER A 298 15.61 8.61 -9.61
N TYR A 299 16.63 7.86 -10.05
CA TYR A 299 17.98 7.83 -9.45
C TYR A 299 19.05 8.41 -10.36
N LEU A 300 18.68 8.92 -11.54
CA LEU A 300 19.56 9.50 -12.54
C LEU A 300 19.52 11.04 -12.51
N SER A 301 19.90 11.69 -13.61
CA SER A 301 19.92 13.14 -13.74
C SER A 301 18.54 13.79 -13.60
N ASP A 302 18.51 15.11 -13.42
CA ASP A 302 17.27 15.88 -13.30
C ASP A 302 16.35 15.71 -14.51
N ASP A 303 16.90 15.51 -15.73
CA ASP A 303 16.12 15.31 -16.94
C ASP A 303 15.34 13.98 -16.90
N PHE A 304 15.95 12.89 -16.40
CA PHE A 304 15.26 11.62 -16.18
C PHE A 304 14.20 11.73 -15.08
N GLN A 305 14.55 12.35 -13.96
CA GLN A 305 13.60 12.56 -12.86
C GLN A 305 12.43 13.42 -13.30
N GLN A 306 12.67 14.45 -14.13
CA GLN A 306 11.59 15.29 -14.67
C GLN A 306 10.72 14.52 -15.65
N ALA A 307 11.29 13.66 -16.50
CA ALA A 307 10.52 12.82 -17.41
C ALA A 307 9.58 11.87 -16.65
N SER A 308 10.09 11.20 -15.61
CA SER A 308 9.29 10.33 -14.73
C SER A 308 8.18 11.12 -14.02
N PHE A 309 8.50 12.29 -13.48
CA PHE A 309 7.52 13.15 -12.83
C PHE A 309 6.44 13.65 -13.79
N ASP A 310 6.78 14.02 -15.02
CA ASP A 310 5.81 14.47 -16.02
C ASP A 310 4.76 13.41 -16.34
N PHE A 311 5.13 12.14 -16.28
CA PHE A 311 4.21 11.02 -16.44
C PHE A 311 3.48 10.65 -15.14
N TYR A 312 4.21 10.15 -14.13
CA TYR A 312 3.61 9.63 -12.90
C TYR A 312 3.01 10.72 -12.01
N GLY A 313 3.73 11.83 -11.85
CA GLY A 313 3.29 12.93 -11.01
C GLY A 313 2.21 13.77 -11.66
N LYS A 314 2.45 14.26 -12.88
CA LYS A 314 1.51 15.18 -13.56
C LYS A 314 0.40 14.43 -14.27
N ALA A 315 0.71 13.57 -15.25
CA ALA A 315 -0.32 12.98 -16.10
C ALA A 315 -1.22 12.00 -15.34
N MET A 316 -0.63 11.13 -14.49
CA MET A 316 -1.42 10.14 -13.76
C MET A 316 -2.03 10.68 -12.46
N ALA A 317 -1.34 11.54 -11.71
CA ALA A 317 -1.74 11.96 -10.37
C ALA A 317 -2.07 13.47 -10.23
N GLY A 318 -1.92 14.27 -11.28
CA GLY A 318 -2.30 15.69 -11.31
C GLY A 318 -1.38 16.63 -10.52
N GLN A 319 -0.23 16.14 -10.01
CA GLN A 319 0.75 16.99 -9.32
C GLN A 319 1.28 18.07 -10.26
N GLN A 320 1.56 19.26 -9.72
CA GLN A 320 2.05 20.40 -10.51
C GLN A 320 3.56 20.57 -10.39
N GLU A 321 4.15 20.18 -9.25
CA GLU A 321 5.57 20.29 -8.95
C GLU A 321 6.09 19.02 -8.28
N MET A 322 7.37 18.73 -8.47
CA MET A 322 8.04 17.65 -7.73
C MET A 322 8.18 18.02 -6.25
N LYS A 323 8.12 17.03 -5.38
CA LYS A 323 8.52 17.20 -3.97
C LYS A 323 9.96 17.72 -3.88
N PRO A 324 10.28 18.54 -2.86
CA PRO A 324 11.64 19.04 -2.65
C PRO A 324 12.68 17.94 -2.68
N ARG A 325 13.88 18.23 -3.22
CA ARG A 325 14.96 17.24 -3.40
C ARG A 325 15.30 16.51 -2.11
N TRP A 326 15.33 17.20 -0.97
CA TRP A 326 15.64 16.54 0.30
C TRP A 326 14.66 15.45 0.69
N LYS A 327 13.36 15.60 0.36
CA LYS A 327 12.34 14.56 0.59
C LYS A 327 12.59 13.35 -0.30
N ARG A 328 12.89 13.59 -1.58
CA ARG A 328 13.20 12.53 -2.56
C ARG A 328 14.50 11.80 -2.19
N ALA A 329 15.54 12.53 -1.81
CA ALA A 329 16.81 11.97 -1.37
C ALA A 329 16.70 11.18 -0.06
N MET A 330 15.89 11.66 0.90
CA MET A 330 15.65 11.00 2.18
C MET A 330 14.88 9.69 2.01
N SER A 331 13.95 9.61 1.07
CA SER A 331 13.12 8.41 0.89
C SER A 331 13.93 7.16 0.60
N VAL A 332 15.07 7.29 -0.06
CA VAL A 332 15.92 6.15 -0.48
C VAL A 332 16.60 5.47 0.71
N PRO A 333 17.43 6.12 1.54
CA PRO A 333 17.99 5.46 2.73
C PRO A 333 16.90 5.06 3.74
N ASN A 334 15.79 5.79 3.83
CA ASN A 334 14.64 5.41 4.65
C ASN A 334 13.96 4.11 4.17
N GLY A 335 13.94 3.85 2.87
CA GLY A 335 13.44 2.60 2.30
C GLY A 335 14.46 1.45 2.39
N ILE A 336 15.69 1.69 1.97
CA ILE A 336 16.75 0.65 1.93
C ILE A 336 17.16 0.19 3.34
N LEU A 337 17.29 1.11 4.30
CA LEU A 337 17.73 0.82 5.66
C LEU A 337 16.57 0.98 6.67
N SER A 338 15.38 0.57 6.26
CA SER A 338 14.11 0.94 6.89
C SER A 338 14.04 0.59 8.38
N GLU A 339 14.45 -0.61 8.79
CA GLU A 339 14.44 -0.99 10.20
C GLU A 339 15.55 -0.31 11.02
N ALA A 340 16.73 -0.08 10.43
CA ALA A 340 17.79 0.67 11.11
C ALA A 340 17.38 2.13 11.35
N VAL A 341 16.71 2.76 10.37
CA VAL A 341 16.09 4.08 10.56
C VAL A 341 14.99 4.02 11.60
N GLY A 342 14.20 2.95 11.60
CA GLY A 342 13.15 2.68 12.59
C GLY A 342 13.68 2.60 14.02
N GLU A 343 14.79 1.91 14.24
CA GLU A 343 15.46 1.82 15.54
C GLU A 343 15.84 3.20 16.08
N MET A 344 16.45 4.03 15.23
CA MET A 344 16.81 5.41 15.60
C MET A 344 15.57 6.28 15.85
N TYR A 345 14.53 6.10 15.05
CA TYR A 345 13.27 6.84 15.18
C TYR A 345 12.58 6.54 16.53
N VAL A 346 12.41 5.27 16.87
CA VAL A 346 11.71 4.90 18.11
C VAL A 346 12.51 5.25 19.36
N ALA A 347 13.83 5.15 19.30
CA ALA A 347 14.70 5.56 20.40
C ALA A 347 14.51 7.05 20.78
N LYS A 348 14.17 7.90 19.82
CA LYS A 348 14.00 9.35 20.03
C LYS A 348 12.53 9.77 20.19
N TYR A 349 11.58 9.10 19.54
CA TYR A 349 10.21 9.61 19.36
C TYR A 349 9.09 8.70 19.88
N PHE A 350 9.37 7.48 20.32
CA PHE A 350 8.34 6.55 20.79
C PHE A 350 8.66 5.97 22.18
N PRO A 351 8.06 6.52 23.26
CA PRO A 351 8.27 6.02 24.62
C PRO A 351 7.67 4.62 24.84
N ALA A 352 8.37 3.75 25.55
CA ALA A 352 7.92 2.38 25.85
C ALA A 352 6.53 2.30 26.54
N LYS A 353 6.16 3.30 27.35
CA LYS A 353 4.84 3.39 28.02
C LYS A 353 3.67 3.43 27.05
N ASP A 354 3.88 3.94 25.83
CA ASP A 354 2.81 4.05 24.83
C ASP A 354 2.50 2.69 24.19
N LYS A 355 3.50 1.80 24.10
CA LYS A 355 3.30 0.38 23.70
C LYS A 355 2.35 -0.35 24.65
N GLU A 356 2.52 -0.19 25.97
CA GLU A 356 1.66 -0.83 26.98
C GLU A 356 0.20 -0.34 26.92
N ARG A 357 0.00 0.97 26.75
CA ARG A 357 -1.36 1.55 26.62
C ARG A 357 -2.07 1.03 25.38
N MET A 358 -1.36 0.90 24.26
CA MET A 358 -1.92 0.36 23.03
C MET A 358 -2.32 -1.10 23.17
N LEU A 359 -1.53 -1.94 23.85
CA LEU A 359 -1.91 -3.32 24.13
C LEU A 359 -3.22 -3.42 24.93
N GLY A 360 -3.45 -2.51 25.87
CA GLY A 360 -4.72 -2.41 26.61
C GLY A 360 -5.90 -2.10 25.70
N LEU A 361 -5.72 -1.15 24.75
CA LEU A 361 -6.74 -0.78 23.78
C LEU A 361 -7.05 -1.94 22.83
N VAL A 362 -6.03 -2.59 22.28
CA VAL A 362 -6.17 -3.78 21.41
C VAL A 362 -6.99 -4.86 22.10
N LYS A 363 -6.73 -5.15 23.39
CA LYS A 363 -7.47 -6.16 24.12
C LYS A 363 -8.95 -5.82 24.29
N ASN A 364 -9.28 -4.54 24.50
CA ASN A 364 -10.67 -4.10 24.58
C ASN A 364 -11.38 -4.32 23.25
N LEU A 365 -10.72 -4.00 22.13
CA LEU A 365 -11.29 -4.22 20.81
C LEU A 365 -11.43 -5.71 20.48
N GLN A 366 -10.47 -6.56 20.85
CA GLN A 366 -10.63 -8.02 20.72
C GLN A 366 -11.86 -8.53 21.47
N THR A 367 -12.08 -8.03 22.69
CA THR A 367 -13.27 -8.37 23.48
C THR A 367 -14.55 -7.95 22.78
N ALA A 368 -14.60 -6.72 22.25
CA ALA A 368 -15.74 -6.20 21.53
C ALA A 368 -16.04 -6.98 20.24
N LEU A 369 -15.01 -7.29 19.44
CA LEU A 369 -15.18 -8.12 18.24
C LEU A 369 -15.68 -9.53 18.59
N GLY A 370 -15.17 -10.12 19.67
CA GLY A 370 -15.68 -11.39 20.17
C GLY A 370 -17.17 -11.33 20.56
N GLN A 371 -17.64 -10.22 21.16
CA GLN A 371 -19.05 -9.99 21.45
C GLN A 371 -19.87 -9.88 20.16
N HIS A 372 -19.39 -9.15 19.14
CA HIS A 372 -20.05 -9.05 17.85
C HIS A 372 -20.19 -10.41 17.18
N ILE A 373 -19.10 -11.19 17.08
CA ILE A 373 -19.14 -12.55 16.50
C ILE A 373 -20.17 -13.43 17.21
N ALA A 374 -20.20 -13.39 18.53
CA ALA A 374 -21.17 -14.18 19.31
C ALA A 374 -22.63 -13.79 19.04
N ALA A 375 -22.87 -12.50 18.76
CA ALA A 375 -24.21 -11.95 18.56
C ALA A 375 -24.73 -12.06 17.11
N LEU A 376 -23.89 -12.47 16.12
CA LEU A 376 -24.32 -12.59 14.72
C LEU A 376 -25.53 -13.56 14.60
N ASP A 377 -26.56 -13.15 13.91
CA ASP A 377 -27.77 -13.94 13.68
C ASP A 377 -27.73 -14.77 12.38
N TRP A 378 -26.83 -14.42 11.46
CA TRP A 378 -26.66 -15.06 10.15
C TRP A 378 -25.58 -16.14 10.10
N MET A 379 -24.77 -16.30 11.15
CA MET A 379 -23.66 -17.24 11.23
C MET A 379 -23.98 -18.39 12.20
N SER A 380 -23.70 -19.63 11.79
CA SER A 380 -23.86 -20.82 12.63
C SER A 380 -22.91 -20.81 13.84
N ASP A 381 -23.31 -21.52 14.91
CA ASP A 381 -22.48 -21.66 16.11
C ASP A 381 -21.13 -22.31 15.83
N ALA A 382 -21.09 -23.23 14.84
CA ALA A 382 -19.84 -23.90 14.44
C ALA A 382 -18.84 -22.91 13.84
N THR A 383 -19.27 -22.03 12.93
CA THR A 383 -18.43 -21.02 12.31
C THR A 383 -18.07 -19.92 13.32
N LYS A 384 -19.00 -19.50 14.20
CA LYS A 384 -18.69 -18.58 15.31
C LYS A 384 -17.58 -19.10 16.21
N ALA A 385 -17.63 -20.40 16.57
CA ALA A 385 -16.57 -21.00 17.40
C ALA A 385 -15.19 -20.89 16.72
N LYS A 386 -15.11 -21.16 15.41
CA LYS A 386 -13.87 -21.04 14.63
C LYS A 386 -13.41 -19.58 14.51
N ALA A 387 -14.34 -18.63 14.34
CA ALA A 387 -14.04 -17.21 14.33
C ALA A 387 -13.45 -16.74 15.67
N GLN A 388 -14.01 -17.22 16.80
CA GLN A 388 -13.49 -16.94 18.15
C GLN A 388 -12.09 -17.55 18.36
N GLU A 389 -11.84 -18.78 17.88
CA GLU A 389 -10.51 -19.39 17.90
C GLU A 389 -9.50 -18.53 17.12
N LYS A 390 -9.87 -18.05 15.94
CA LYS A 390 -9.02 -17.20 15.08
C LYS A 390 -8.72 -15.86 15.74
N LEU A 391 -9.74 -15.20 16.29
CA LEU A 391 -9.59 -13.94 17.01
C LEU A 391 -8.66 -14.08 18.22
N ALA A 392 -8.80 -15.16 18.97
CA ALA A 392 -7.95 -15.44 20.14
C ALA A 392 -6.48 -15.73 19.77
N ALA A 393 -6.24 -16.18 18.53
CA ALA A 393 -4.90 -16.52 18.02
C ALA A 393 -4.18 -15.34 17.36
N PHE A 394 -4.77 -14.14 17.32
CA PHE A 394 -4.11 -12.97 16.72
C PHE A 394 -2.77 -12.66 17.39
N THR A 395 -1.73 -12.61 16.60
CA THR A 395 -0.45 -12.01 16.99
C THR A 395 -0.55 -10.49 16.90
N VAL A 396 -0.12 -9.79 17.96
CA VAL A 396 -0.22 -8.33 18.06
C VAL A 396 1.16 -7.71 18.07
N LYS A 397 1.48 -6.90 17.06
CA LYS A 397 2.75 -6.18 16.90
C LYS A 397 2.51 -4.68 17.09
N ILE A 398 3.17 -4.04 18.05
CA ILE A 398 2.98 -2.63 18.39
C ILE A 398 4.31 -1.89 18.48
N GLY A 399 4.39 -0.77 17.78
CA GLY A 399 5.47 0.20 17.85
C GLY A 399 6.69 -0.20 17.04
N TYR A 400 7.39 -1.25 17.45
CA TYR A 400 8.65 -1.68 16.84
C TYR A 400 8.96 -3.14 17.12
N PRO A 401 9.80 -3.82 16.28
CA PRO A 401 10.20 -5.21 16.46
C PRO A 401 11.16 -5.37 17.66
N ASP A 402 11.14 -6.55 18.26
CA ASP A 402 12.09 -6.89 19.34
C ASP A 402 13.49 -7.24 18.80
N LYS A 403 13.59 -7.61 17.53
CA LYS A 403 14.83 -7.93 16.82
C LYS A 403 14.89 -7.14 15.51
N TRP A 404 15.97 -6.40 15.32
CA TRP A 404 16.21 -5.59 14.14
C TRP A 404 16.89 -6.38 13.01
N LYS A 405 16.59 -6.01 11.76
CA LYS A 405 17.23 -6.59 10.58
C LYS A 405 18.73 -6.22 10.54
N ASP A 406 19.56 -7.20 10.23
CA ASP A 406 21.01 -7.01 10.11
C ASP A 406 21.38 -6.54 8.68
N TYR A 407 21.87 -5.32 8.57
CA TYR A 407 22.37 -4.74 7.33
C TYR A 407 23.90 -4.78 7.20
N SER A 408 24.62 -5.53 8.02
CA SER A 408 26.09 -5.54 8.04
C SER A 408 26.70 -5.91 6.71
N THR A 409 26.07 -6.82 5.95
CA THR A 409 26.53 -7.30 4.64
C THR A 409 26.10 -6.42 3.46
N LEU A 410 25.19 -5.46 3.66
CA LEU A 410 24.82 -4.49 2.63
C LEU A 410 25.92 -3.43 2.49
N ALA A 411 26.62 -3.40 1.38
CA ALA A 411 27.64 -2.39 1.11
C ALA A 411 27.05 -1.16 0.40
N ILE A 412 27.38 0.04 0.88
CA ILE A 412 27.14 1.31 0.19
C ILE A 412 28.48 1.97 -0.06
N ASP A 413 28.78 2.23 -1.34
CA ASP A 413 30.06 2.75 -1.81
C ASP A 413 29.88 4.13 -2.48
N PRO A 414 30.30 5.23 -1.82
CA PRO A 414 30.15 6.58 -2.38
C PRO A 414 31.03 6.86 -3.60
N SER A 415 31.98 5.98 -3.92
CA SER A 415 32.79 6.10 -5.14
C SER A 415 32.03 5.66 -6.40
N LYS A 416 30.99 4.83 -6.23
CA LYS A 416 30.08 4.42 -7.29
C LYS A 416 28.97 5.44 -7.50
N SER A 417 28.27 5.37 -8.63
CA SER A 417 27.10 6.20 -8.87
C SER A 417 25.99 5.91 -7.85
N TYR A 418 25.06 6.86 -7.72
CA TYR A 418 23.87 6.67 -6.87
C TYR A 418 23.07 5.45 -7.31
N PHE A 419 22.80 5.32 -8.61
CA PHE A 419 22.06 4.20 -9.19
C PHE A 419 22.73 2.84 -8.97
N GLU A 420 24.06 2.73 -9.09
CA GLU A 420 24.78 1.48 -8.80
C GLU A 420 24.59 1.04 -7.34
N ASN A 421 24.52 1.97 -6.39
CA ASN A 421 24.22 1.65 -4.99
C ASN A 421 22.76 1.18 -4.80
N ILE A 422 21.81 1.72 -5.58
CA ILE A 422 20.41 1.24 -5.57
C ILE A 422 20.35 -0.19 -6.10
N VAL A 423 20.99 -0.47 -7.23
CA VAL A 423 21.08 -1.84 -7.80
C VAL A 423 21.72 -2.81 -6.80
N ASN A 424 22.81 -2.41 -6.13
CA ASN A 424 23.45 -3.24 -5.11
C ASN A 424 22.51 -3.54 -3.92
N ALA A 425 21.72 -2.56 -3.49
CA ALA A 425 20.72 -2.77 -2.44
C ALA A 425 19.60 -3.73 -2.91
N SER A 426 19.14 -3.60 -4.15
CA SER A 426 18.14 -4.50 -4.73
C SER A 426 18.65 -5.94 -4.83
N LEU A 427 19.90 -6.14 -5.30
CA LEU A 427 20.57 -7.44 -5.31
C LEU A 427 20.62 -8.06 -3.91
N TRP A 428 20.96 -7.26 -2.90
CA TRP A 428 21.01 -7.72 -1.51
C TRP A 428 19.64 -8.18 -1.00
N TYR A 429 18.57 -7.41 -1.27
CA TYR A 429 17.22 -7.77 -0.89
C TYR A 429 16.69 -8.99 -1.64
N THR A 430 16.97 -9.09 -2.95
CA THR A 430 16.61 -10.26 -3.76
C THR A 430 17.29 -11.52 -3.21
N ALA A 431 18.57 -11.46 -2.89
CA ALA A 431 19.31 -12.57 -2.30
C ALA A 431 18.75 -12.96 -0.90
N ASP A 432 18.41 -11.97 -0.06
CA ASP A 432 17.77 -12.19 1.24
C ASP A 432 16.42 -12.92 1.06
N ASN A 433 15.56 -12.43 0.18
CA ASN A 433 14.26 -13.05 -0.11
C ASN A 433 14.42 -14.49 -0.62
N ILE A 434 15.24 -14.70 -1.65
CA ILE A 434 15.47 -16.04 -2.23
C ILE A 434 16.06 -17.00 -1.20
N SER A 435 16.89 -16.52 -0.29
CA SER A 435 17.50 -17.34 0.75
C SER A 435 16.48 -17.98 1.71
N LYS A 436 15.25 -17.47 1.74
CA LYS A 436 14.15 -17.98 2.60
C LYS A 436 13.46 -19.22 2.01
N LEU A 437 13.68 -19.54 0.72
CA LEU A 437 13.02 -20.65 0.05
C LEU A 437 13.18 -21.98 0.81
N GLY A 438 12.05 -22.66 1.07
CA GLY A 438 12.00 -23.93 1.78
C GLY A 438 12.33 -23.85 3.28
N LYS A 439 12.56 -22.65 3.82
CA LYS A 439 12.81 -22.43 5.24
C LYS A 439 11.52 -22.09 5.98
N PRO A 440 11.48 -22.29 7.31
CA PRO A 440 10.39 -21.80 8.14
C PRO A 440 10.18 -20.29 7.96
N VAL A 441 8.91 -19.88 8.01
CA VAL A 441 8.54 -18.45 8.00
C VAL A 441 8.96 -17.82 9.33
N ASP A 442 9.65 -16.69 9.25
CA ASP A 442 9.98 -15.89 10.44
C ASP A 442 8.74 -15.06 10.84
N LYS A 443 8.02 -15.53 11.86
CA LYS A 443 6.80 -14.85 12.36
C LYS A 443 7.12 -13.55 13.14
N ASP A 444 8.37 -13.30 13.45
CA ASP A 444 8.81 -12.06 14.12
C ASP A 444 9.14 -10.94 13.11
N GLU A 445 9.27 -11.27 11.82
CA GLU A 445 9.54 -10.29 10.76
C GLU A 445 8.39 -9.27 10.64
N TRP A 446 8.75 -7.98 10.54
CA TRP A 446 7.81 -6.89 10.32
C TRP A 446 7.76 -6.50 8.85
N HIS A 447 6.55 -6.29 8.31
CA HIS A 447 6.36 -5.87 6.91
C HIS A 447 6.26 -4.36 6.74
N MET A 448 6.19 -3.60 7.84
CA MET A 448 6.29 -2.14 7.87
C MET A 448 7.28 -1.70 8.93
N SER A 449 8.15 -0.75 8.59
CA SER A 449 9.09 -0.19 9.55
C SER A 449 8.39 0.72 10.57
N PRO A 450 8.96 0.93 11.77
CA PRO A 450 8.34 1.70 12.85
C PRO A 450 7.96 3.14 12.49
N GLN A 451 8.66 3.78 11.54
CA GLN A 451 8.37 5.13 11.09
C GLN A 451 7.31 5.22 9.98
N THR A 452 6.70 4.10 9.60
CA THR A 452 5.61 4.04 8.61
C THR A 452 4.30 4.53 9.23
N VAL A 453 3.64 5.51 8.59
CA VAL A 453 2.29 5.96 8.99
C VAL A 453 1.27 5.08 8.30
N ASN A 454 1.08 3.91 8.82
CA ASN A 454 0.10 2.91 8.40
C ASN A 454 -0.01 1.79 9.44
N ALA A 455 -0.89 0.80 9.17
CA ALA A 455 -1.06 -0.45 9.91
C ALA A 455 -1.30 -1.59 8.91
N TYR A 456 -1.29 -2.84 9.36
CA TYR A 456 -1.65 -3.97 8.50
C TYR A 456 -2.14 -5.18 9.27
N TYR A 457 -2.96 -6.01 8.60
CA TYR A 457 -3.22 -7.40 8.93
C TYR A 457 -2.48 -8.31 7.95
N ASN A 458 -1.79 -9.35 8.44
CA ASN A 458 -1.19 -10.38 7.60
C ASN A 458 -1.90 -11.72 7.82
N PRO A 459 -2.60 -12.25 6.79
CA PRO A 459 -3.39 -13.47 6.94
C PRO A 459 -2.52 -14.72 7.17
N THR A 460 -1.30 -14.81 6.61
CA THR A 460 -0.45 -16.00 6.71
C THR A 460 0.20 -16.18 8.08
N THR A 461 0.28 -15.12 8.87
CA THR A 461 0.76 -15.16 10.27
C THR A 461 -0.35 -14.84 11.27
N ASN A 462 -1.56 -14.54 10.78
CA ASN A 462 -2.71 -14.12 11.59
C ASN A 462 -2.33 -13.00 12.56
N GLU A 463 -1.69 -11.94 12.05
CA GLU A 463 -1.15 -10.84 12.84
C GLU A 463 -1.72 -9.48 12.46
N ILE A 464 -1.84 -8.61 13.45
CA ILE A 464 -2.10 -7.18 13.29
C ILE A 464 -0.87 -6.39 13.74
N CYS A 465 -0.50 -5.36 12.98
CA CYS A 465 0.69 -4.56 13.24
C CYS A 465 0.41 -3.06 13.19
N PHE A 466 0.86 -2.35 14.23
CA PHE A 466 0.72 -0.90 14.37
C PHE A 466 2.09 -0.28 14.61
N PRO A 467 2.78 0.21 13.56
CA PRO A 467 4.06 0.92 13.68
C PRO A 467 3.98 2.15 14.60
N ALA A 468 5.09 2.51 15.22
CA ALA A 468 5.16 3.63 16.16
C ALA A 468 4.65 4.96 15.57
N ALA A 469 4.86 5.15 14.27
CA ALA A 469 4.55 6.42 13.61
C ALA A 469 3.06 6.72 13.51
N ILE A 470 2.17 5.71 13.43
CA ILE A 470 0.72 5.96 13.42
C ILE A 470 0.16 6.22 14.82
N LEU A 471 0.88 5.84 15.87
CA LEU A 471 0.47 5.97 17.26
C LEU A 471 0.73 7.38 17.81
N GLN A 472 0.33 8.40 17.06
CA GLN A 472 0.51 9.83 17.33
C GLN A 472 -0.71 10.63 16.86
N PRO A 473 -0.93 11.87 17.36
CA PRO A 473 -2.00 12.73 16.86
C PRO A 473 -1.92 12.92 15.31
N PRO A 474 -3.07 12.88 14.61
CA PRO A 474 -4.44 12.85 15.12
C PRO A 474 -4.99 11.44 15.42
N PHE A 475 -4.24 10.36 15.17
CA PHE A 475 -4.71 8.99 15.35
C PHE A 475 -4.79 8.59 16.82
N TYR A 476 -3.74 8.89 17.60
CA TYR A 476 -3.69 8.66 19.03
C TYR A 476 -3.20 9.91 19.77
N ASN A 477 -4.01 10.39 20.70
CA ASN A 477 -3.65 11.50 21.56
C ASN A 477 -3.81 11.10 23.04
N PRO A 478 -2.70 10.90 23.80
CA PRO A 478 -2.76 10.49 25.20
C PRO A 478 -3.43 11.53 26.11
N GLU A 479 -3.62 12.77 25.65
CA GLU A 479 -4.27 13.84 26.37
C GLU A 479 -5.75 14.04 25.99
N ALA A 480 -6.24 13.36 24.93
CA ALA A 480 -7.63 13.40 24.52
C ALA A 480 -8.50 12.51 25.43
N ASP A 481 -9.83 12.72 25.36
CA ASP A 481 -10.81 11.81 25.94
C ASP A 481 -10.86 10.48 25.16
N ASP A 482 -11.40 9.45 25.82
CA ASP A 482 -11.45 8.11 25.25
C ASP A 482 -12.31 8.05 23.98
N ALA A 483 -13.40 8.83 23.89
CA ALA A 483 -14.24 8.87 22.70
C ALA A 483 -13.44 9.22 21.45
N VAL A 484 -12.53 10.20 21.54
CA VAL A 484 -11.66 10.61 20.43
C VAL A 484 -10.66 9.51 20.09
N ASN A 485 -10.00 8.90 21.08
CA ASN A 485 -9.03 7.85 20.81
C ASN A 485 -9.65 6.57 20.26
N TYR A 486 -10.83 6.17 20.76
CA TYR A 486 -11.57 5.05 20.17
C TYR A 486 -12.12 5.39 18.77
N GLY A 487 -12.60 6.62 18.54
CA GLY A 487 -13.04 7.08 17.22
C GLY A 487 -11.92 7.21 16.18
N ALA A 488 -10.67 7.31 16.64
CA ALA A 488 -9.48 7.43 15.79
C ALA A 488 -8.69 6.12 15.75
N ILE A 489 -7.64 5.98 16.56
CA ILE A 489 -6.78 4.77 16.54
C ILE A 489 -7.57 3.48 16.87
N GLY A 490 -8.61 3.57 17.70
CA GLY A 490 -9.48 2.44 18.00
C GLY A 490 -10.15 1.89 16.75
N VAL A 491 -10.67 2.76 15.87
CA VAL A 491 -11.25 2.34 14.59
C VAL A 491 -10.19 1.72 13.68
N VAL A 492 -8.96 2.27 13.63
CA VAL A 492 -7.86 1.68 12.85
C VAL A 492 -7.52 0.27 13.36
N ILE A 493 -7.44 0.08 14.69
CA ILE A 493 -7.19 -1.24 15.28
C ILE A 493 -8.32 -2.22 14.96
N GLY A 494 -9.57 -1.79 15.09
CA GLY A 494 -10.73 -2.60 14.73
C GLY A 494 -10.80 -2.94 13.24
N HIS A 495 -10.37 -2.03 12.37
CA HIS A 495 -10.22 -2.21 10.93
C HIS A 495 -9.23 -3.36 10.64
N GLU A 496 -8.02 -3.30 11.19
CA GLU A 496 -7.03 -4.36 10.98
C GLU A 496 -7.50 -5.72 11.54
N MET A 497 -8.17 -5.74 12.69
CA MET A 497 -8.77 -6.97 13.21
C MET A 497 -9.86 -7.52 12.28
N THR A 498 -10.66 -6.66 11.67
CA THR A 498 -11.75 -7.05 10.78
C THR A 498 -11.21 -7.63 9.47
N HIS A 499 -10.02 -7.23 9.00
CA HIS A 499 -9.35 -7.86 7.87
C HIS A 499 -9.12 -9.36 8.06
N GLY A 500 -9.01 -9.85 9.30
CA GLY A 500 -9.01 -11.30 9.57
C GLY A 500 -10.29 -12.01 9.14
N PHE A 501 -11.37 -11.27 8.93
CA PHE A 501 -12.72 -11.78 8.67
C PHE A 501 -13.40 -11.11 7.46
N ASP A 502 -12.66 -10.32 6.67
CA ASP A 502 -13.14 -9.75 5.41
C ASP A 502 -13.28 -10.81 4.31
N ASP A 503 -13.57 -10.39 3.09
CA ASP A 503 -13.75 -11.29 1.93
C ASP A 503 -12.52 -12.12 1.60
N GLN A 504 -11.30 -11.65 1.96
CA GLN A 504 -10.04 -12.35 1.75
C GLN A 504 -9.55 -13.05 3.03
N GLY A 505 -9.50 -12.34 4.15
CA GLY A 505 -9.00 -12.86 5.42
C GLY A 505 -9.79 -14.07 5.93
N ARG A 506 -11.10 -14.13 5.64
CA ARG A 506 -11.95 -15.27 5.97
C ARG A 506 -11.47 -16.60 5.35
N ASN A 507 -10.68 -16.56 4.29
CA ASN A 507 -10.16 -17.77 3.63
C ASN A 507 -9.02 -18.43 4.42
N PHE A 508 -8.47 -17.75 5.42
CA PHE A 508 -7.36 -18.20 6.25
C PHE A 508 -7.83 -18.60 7.64
N ASP A 509 -7.35 -19.73 8.13
CA ASP A 509 -7.63 -20.21 9.47
C ASP A 509 -6.79 -19.50 10.56
N LYS A 510 -6.95 -19.92 11.81
CA LYS A 510 -6.23 -19.36 12.97
C LYS A 510 -4.71 -19.52 12.92
N ASP A 511 -4.22 -20.48 12.16
CA ASP A 511 -2.81 -20.81 12.01
C ASP A 511 -2.19 -20.13 10.78
N GLY A 512 -3.00 -19.38 10.00
CA GLY A 512 -2.59 -18.65 8.81
C GLY A 512 -2.63 -19.47 7.52
N ASN A 513 -3.21 -20.67 7.54
CA ASN A 513 -3.36 -21.49 6.35
C ASN A 513 -4.63 -21.14 5.60
N MET A 514 -4.56 -21.10 4.27
CA MET A 514 -5.73 -20.98 3.41
C MET A 514 -6.54 -22.27 3.47
N ASN A 515 -7.49 -22.31 4.38
CA ASN A 515 -8.30 -23.47 4.72
C ASN A 515 -9.75 -23.04 4.94
N ASN A 516 -10.69 -23.67 4.23
CA ASN A 516 -12.10 -23.34 4.40
C ASN A 516 -12.62 -23.88 5.74
N TRP A 517 -12.90 -22.96 6.67
CA TRP A 517 -13.44 -23.26 7.99
C TRP A 517 -14.92 -22.83 8.15
N TRP A 518 -15.51 -22.32 7.08
CA TRP A 518 -16.90 -21.87 7.00
C TRP A 518 -17.82 -23.00 6.54
N THR A 519 -19.08 -22.99 6.99
CA THR A 519 -20.11 -23.79 6.34
C THR A 519 -20.51 -23.16 5.00
N GLU A 520 -21.10 -23.95 4.10
CA GLU A 520 -21.58 -23.43 2.80
C GLU A 520 -22.67 -22.37 2.99
N GLU A 521 -23.56 -22.60 3.95
CA GLU A 521 -24.66 -21.68 4.29
C GLU A 521 -24.14 -20.34 4.83
N ASP A 522 -23.16 -20.38 5.74
CA ASP A 522 -22.56 -19.17 6.29
C ASP A 522 -21.78 -18.38 5.23
N ALA A 523 -21.06 -19.09 4.35
CA ALA A 523 -20.36 -18.47 3.23
C ALA A 523 -21.33 -17.79 2.25
N ALA A 524 -22.49 -18.43 1.97
CA ALA A 524 -23.55 -17.85 1.13
C ALA A 524 -24.21 -16.64 1.80
N ALA A 525 -24.48 -16.69 3.12
CA ALA A 525 -25.03 -15.57 3.87
C ALA A 525 -24.07 -14.38 3.89
N PHE A 526 -22.77 -14.61 4.12
CA PHE A 526 -21.75 -13.58 4.03
C PHE A 526 -21.72 -12.95 2.64
N LYS A 527 -21.68 -13.78 1.58
CA LYS A 527 -21.69 -13.29 0.21
C LYS A 527 -22.92 -12.43 -0.11
N ALA A 528 -24.09 -12.84 0.33
CA ALA A 528 -25.31 -12.04 0.12
C ALA A 528 -25.21 -10.64 0.75
N LYS A 529 -24.59 -10.53 1.93
CA LYS A 529 -24.34 -9.23 2.59
C LYS A 529 -23.26 -8.41 1.86
N THR A 530 -22.17 -9.03 1.46
CA THR A 530 -21.09 -8.33 0.75
C THR A 530 -21.54 -7.86 -0.63
N ASP A 531 -22.41 -8.60 -1.34
CA ASP A 531 -22.98 -8.18 -2.62
C ASP A 531 -23.85 -6.90 -2.48
N ILE A 532 -24.51 -6.70 -1.34
CA ILE A 532 -25.22 -5.44 -1.05
C ILE A 532 -24.21 -4.30 -0.86
N LEU A 533 -23.16 -4.54 -0.08
CA LEU A 533 -22.13 -3.53 0.18
C LEU A 533 -21.42 -3.12 -1.12
N VAL A 534 -21.06 -4.08 -2.00
CA VAL A 534 -20.49 -3.80 -3.33
C VAL A 534 -21.42 -2.87 -4.12
N LYS A 535 -22.73 -3.18 -4.19
CA LYS A 535 -23.69 -2.35 -4.92
C LYS A 535 -23.84 -0.95 -4.35
N GLN A 536 -23.79 -0.81 -3.01
CA GLN A 536 -23.83 0.52 -2.37
C GLN A 536 -22.65 1.38 -2.80
N PHE A 537 -21.44 0.81 -2.90
CA PHE A 537 -20.26 1.54 -3.34
C PHE A 537 -20.22 1.75 -4.85
N ASP A 538 -20.58 0.76 -5.67
CA ASP A 538 -20.67 0.90 -7.14
C ASP A 538 -21.64 2.01 -7.58
N ALA A 539 -22.62 2.35 -6.76
CA ALA A 539 -23.58 3.44 -7.04
C ALA A 539 -22.99 4.84 -6.76
N ILE A 540 -21.78 4.95 -6.24
CA ILE A 540 -21.15 6.22 -5.87
C ILE A 540 -20.44 6.83 -7.07
N GLU A 541 -20.87 8.02 -7.48
CA GLU A 541 -20.13 8.86 -8.42
C GLU A 541 -19.00 9.57 -7.66
N VAL A 542 -17.74 9.14 -7.89
CA VAL A 542 -16.56 9.72 -7.24
C VAL A 542 -16.03 10.94 -7.96
N LEU A 543 -16.27 11.04 -9.27
CA LEU A 543 -15.94 12.20 -10.09
C LEU A 543 -17.03 12.41 -11.13
N PRO A 544 -17.65 13.60 -11.21
CA PRO A 544 -18.70 13.88 -12.16
C PRO A 544 -18.16 13.96 -13.60
N ALA A 545 -19.04 13.70 -14.58
CA ALA A 545 -18.72 13.88 -15.99
C ALA A 545 -18.27 15.33 -16.25
N LYS A 546 -17.13 15.50 -16.92
CA LYS A 546 -16.52 16.80 -17.16
C LYS A 546 -15.71 16.79 -18.47
N ASP A 547 -15.75 17.87 -19.22
CA ASP A 547 -14.93 18.10 -20.43
C ASP A 547 -15.01 16.96 -21.47
N GLY A 548 -16.19 16.33 -21.59
CA GLY A 548 -16.43 15.21 -22.52
C GLY A 548 -15.99 13.84 -21.99
N GLN A 549 -15.41 13.77 -20.79
CA GLN A 549 -15.15 12.51 -20.11
C GLN A 549 -16.39 12.06 -19.31
N PRO A 550 -16.71 10.75 -19.28
CA PRO A 550 -17.81 10.23 -18.48
C PRO A 550 -17.53 10.41 -16.98
N ALA A 551 -18.58 10.28 -16.16
CA ALA A 551 -18.43 10.20 -14.72
C ALA A 551 -17.62 8.95 -14.32
N ILE A 552 -16.82 9.06 -13.27
CA ILE A 552 -16.10 7.93 -12.70
C ILE A 552 -16.90 7.44 -11.50
N MET A 553 -17.27 6.17 -11.54
CA MET A 553 -17.93 5.47 -10.43
C MET A 553 -16.90 4.78 -9.54
N ALA A 554 -17.19 4.65 -8.25
CA ALA A 554 -16.36 3.85 -7.36
C ALA A 554 -16.35 2.38 -7.81
N ASN A 555 -15.32 1.64 -7.40
CA ASN A 555 -15.21 0.20 -7.65
C ASN A 555 -15.42 -0.57 -6.34
N GLY A 556 -16.68 -0.90 -6.06
CA GLY A 556 -17.07 -1.58 -4.82
C GLY A 556 -16.48 -2.99 -4.70
N ALA A 557 -16.23 -3.67 -5.82
CA ALA A 557 -15.59 -4.99 -5.83
C ALA A 557 -14.09 -4.89 -5.49
N LEU A 558 -13.39 -3.91 -6.03
CA LEU A 558 -11.98 -3.66 -5.69
C LEU A 558 -11.81 -3.27 -4.22
N SER A 559 -12.70 -2.43 -3.69
CA SER A 559 -12.61 -1.89 -2.33
C SER A 559 -13.38 -2.69 -1.28
N LEU A 560 -13.93 -3.86 -1.62
CA LEU A 560 -14.81 -4.63 -0.73
C LEU A 560 -14.20 -4.93 0.64
N GLY A 561 -12.98 -5.48 0.69
CA GLY A 561 -12.32 -5.84 1.94
C GLY A 561 -12.11 -4.63 2.85
N GLU A 562 -11.68 -3.52 2.27
CA GLU A 562 -11.50 -2.25 2.98
C GLU A 562 -12.81 -1.69 3.52
N ASN A 563 -13.89 -1.77 2.73
CA ASN A 563 -15.20 -1.30 3.16
C ASN A 563 -15.80 -2.18 4.27
N ILE A 564 -15.54 -3.50 4.24
CA ILE A 564 -15.89 -4.42 5.34
C ILE A 564 -15.09 -4.06 6.59
N ALA A 565 -13.78 -3.83 6.44
CA ALA A 565 -12.89 -3.51 7.55
C ALA A 565 -13.23 -2.16 8.19
N ASP A 566 -13.57 -1.14 7.41
CA ASP A 566 -14.05 0.15 7.94
C ASP A 566 -15.33 0.01 8.74
N GLN A 567 -16.32 -0.73 8.22
CA GLN A 567 -17.59 -0.94 8.91
C GLN A 567 -17.39 -1.71 10.22
N GLY A 568 -16.64 -2.82 10.17
CA GLY A 568 -16.32 -3.63 11.35
C GLY A 568 -15.51 -2.83 12.36
N GLY A 569 -14.49 -2.10 11.89
CA GLY A 569 -13.64 -1.25 12.73
C GLY A 569 -14.45 -0.21 13.51
N LEU A 570 -15.36 0.51 12.84
CA LEU A 570 -16.24 1.49 13.49
C LEU A 570 -17.12 0.85 14.57
N ARG A 571 -17.80 -0.23 14.25
CA ARG A 571 -18.74 -0.89 15.17
C ARG A 571 -18.02 -1.50 16.37
N VAL A 572 -16.96 -2.23 16.11
CA VAL A 572 -16.14 -2.88 17.16
C VAL A 572 -15.52 -1.84 18.08
N SER A 573 -14.99 -0.75 17.53
CA SER A 573 -14.39 0.31 18.33
C SER A 573 -15.44 1.09 19.14
N HIS A 574 -16.61 1.36 18.59
CA HIS A 574 -17.71 1.99 19.34
C HIS A 574 -18.16 1.11 20.51
N THR A 575 -18.33 -0.20 20.28
CA THR A 575 -18.65 -1.16 21.35
C THR A 575 -17.56 -1.20 22.42
N ALA A 576 -16.29 -1.25 22.02
CA ALA A 576 -15.16 -1.22 22.96
C ALA A 576 -15.14 0.08 23.78
N PHE A 577 -15.43 1.22 23.14
CA PHE A 577 -15.58 2.50 23.83
C PHE A 577 -16.71 2.45 24.86
N ARG A 578 -17.91 2.02 24.49
CA ARG A 578 -19.05 1.90 25.41
C ARG A 578 -18.76 0.95 26.56
N ASN A 579 -18.11 -0.17 26.32
CA ASN A 579 -17.64 -1.11 27.35
C ASN A 579 -16.68 -0.44 28.35
N SER A 580 -15.77 0.41 27.86
CA SER A 580 -14.78 1.10 28.72
C SER A 580 -15.40 2.08 29.71
N LEU A 581 -16.59 2.61 29.40
CA LEU A 581 -17.31 3.54 30.27
C LEU A 581 -17.91 2.89 31.53
N ASN A 582 -18.02 1.56 31.57
CA ASN A 582 -18.59 0.82 32.69
C ASN A 582 -19.96 1.37 33.15
N GLY A 583 -20.79 1.80 32.19
CA GLY A 583 -22.12 2.36 32.43
C GLY A 583 -22.14 3.82 32.91
N THR A 584 -20.98 4.51 32.92
CA THR A 584 -20.89 5.93 33.27
C THR A 584 -20.88 6.78 32.02
N GLU A 585 -21.90 7.60 31.78
CA GLU A 585 -21.94 8.50 30.61
C GLU A 585 -21.06 9.73 30.87
N PRO A 586 -20.08 10.01 30.00
CA PRO A 586 -19.25 11.20 30.12
C PRO A 586 -20.06 12.47 29.87
N ALA A 587 -19.70 13.56 30.56
CA ALA A 587 -20.28 14.87 30.27
C ALA A 587 -19.90 15.31 28.83
N PRO A 588 -20.80 16.04 28.14
CA PRO A 588 -20.48 16.62 26.84
C PRO A 588 -19.26 17.56 26.92
N ILE A 589 -18.41 17.52 25.88
CA ILE A 589 -17.24 18.37 25.71
C ILE A 589 -17.46 19.20 24.44
N ASP A 590 -17.26 20.51 24.51
CA ASP A 590 -17.44 21.46 23.38
C ASP A 590 -18.86 21.38 22.75
N GLY A 591 -19.86 20.98 23.53
CA GLY A 591 -21.25 20.85 23.09
C GLY A 591 -21.60 19.51 22.43
N PHE A 592 -20.64 18.58 22.31
CA PHE A 592 -20.83 17.24 21.72
C PHE A 592 -20.87 16.16 22.80
N THR A 593 -21.78 15.19 22.63
CA THR A 593 -21.80 13.96 23.44
C THR A 593 -20.56 13.10 23.13
N ALA A 594 -20.31 12.11 23.97
CA ALA A 594 -19.20 11.20 23.76
C ALA A 594 -19.32 10.42 22.43
N ASP A 595 -20.51 9.93 22.08
CA ASP A 595 -20.74 9.24 20.81
C ASP A 595 -20.54 10.19 19.60
N GLN A 596 -21.02 11.44 19.69
CA GLN A 596 -20.76 12.42 18.63
C GLN A 596 -19.26 12.68 18.45
N ARG A 597 -18.52 12.80 19.54
CA ARG A 597 -17.05 12.98 19.50
C ARG A 597 -16.33 11.79 18.89
N PHE A 598 -16.83 10.57 19.12
CA PHE A 598 -16.29 9.36 18.49
C PHE A 598 -16.40 9.45 16.95
N TYR A 599 -17.57 9.74 16.41
CA TYR A 599 -17.76 9.82 14.95
C TYR A 599 -17.09 11.04 14.32
N LEU A 600 -17.00 12.15 15.02
CA LEU A 600 -16.28 13.34 14.57
C LEU A 600 -14.76 13.08 14.50
N ALA A 601 -14.19 12.37 15.47
CA ALA A 601 -12.80 11.96 15.43
C ALA A 601 -12.52 11.05 14.24
N TYR A 602 -13.40 10.08 13.98
CA TYR A 602 -13.30 9.23 12.78
C TYR A 602 -13.30 10.04 11.48
N ALA A 603 -14.24 10.95 11.31
CA ALA A 603 -14.31 11.77 10.10
C ALA A 603 -13.04 12.62 9.91
N THR A 604 -12.47 13.15 10.99
CA THR A 604 -11.25 13.96 10.96
C THR A 604 -10.04 13.18 10.44
N LEU A 605 -9.96 11.87 10.68
CA LEU A 605 -8.87 11.04 10.15
C LEU A 605 -8.84 11.03 8.61
N TRP A 606 -10.00 11.14 7.99
CA TRP A 606 -10.15 11.06 6.54
C TRP A 606 -10.21 12.43 5.86
N ALA A 607 -10.07 13.52 6.63
CA ALA A 607 -10.01 14.87 6.08
C ALA A 607 -8.90 14.97 5.03
N GLN A 608 -9.25 15.33 3.80
CA GLN A 608 -8.30 15.48 2.71
C GLN A 608 -8.81 16.38 1.59
N ASN A 609 -7.87 16.99 0.87
CA ASN A 609 -8.05 17.54 -0.46
C ASN A 609 -7.34 16.63 -1.46
N ILE A 610 -7.91 16.45 -2.65
CA ILE A 610 -7.43 15.50 -3.66
C ILE A 610 -7.73 16.04 -5.06
N ARG A 611 -6.83 15.78 -6.04
CA ARG A 611 -6.98 16.17 -7.44
C ARG A 611 -7.83 15.17 -8.22
N ASP A 612 -8.48 15.65 -9.28
CA ASP A 612 -9.35 14.83 -10.13
C ASP A 612 -8.58 13.63 -10.75
N GLU A 613 -7.36 13.86 -11.22
CA GLU A 613 -6.49 12.82 -11.77
C GLU A 613 -6.13 11.75 -10.73
N GLU A 614 -5.88 12.16 -9.49
CA GLU A 614 -5.60 11.23 -8.39
C GLU A 614 -6.83 10.43 -7.99
N ILE A 615 -8.04 11.04 -8.01
CA ILE A 615 -9.31 10.31 -7.83
C ILE A 615 -9.43 9.21 -8.88
N ALA A 616 -9.25 9.57 -10.17
CA ALA A 616 -9.32 8.62 -11.28
C ALA A 616 -8.31 7.47 -11.13
N ARG A 617 -7.08 7.81 -10.75
CA ARG A 617 -5.99 6.84 -10.54
C ARG A 617 -6.27 5.89 -9.38
N LEU A 618 -6.63 6.42 -8.22
CA LEU A 618 -6.90 5.61 -7.02
C LEU A 618 -8.12 4.71 -7.20
N THR A 619 -9.18 5.17 -7.84
CA THR A 619 -10.37 4.34 -8.11
C THR A 619 -10.04 3.09 -8.93
N LYS A 620 -8.97 3.12 -9.71
CA LYS A 620 -8.51 2.01 -10.57
C LYS A 620 -7.44 1.14 -9.90
N LEU A 621 -6.55 1.73 -9.12
CA LEU A 621 -5.34 1.07 -8.61
C LEU A 621 -5.37 0.76 -7.11
N ASP A 622 -6.13 1.49 -6.31
CA ASP A 622 -6.14 1.39 -4.85
C ASP A 622 -7.36 0.58 -4.37
N VAL A 623 -7.12 -0.35 -3.45
CA VAL A 623 -8.17 -1.14 -2.81
C VAL A 623 -8.99 -0.35 -1.80
N HIS A 624 -8.55 0.88 -1.43
CA HIS A 624 -9.23 1.74 -0.48
C HIS A 624 -10.23 2.67 -1.18
N SER A 625 -11.41 2.82 -0.60
CA SER A 625 -12.33 3.88 -0.96
C SER A 625 -11.73 5.26 -0.62
N LEU A 626 -12.12 6.31 -1.35
CA LEU A 626 -11.69 7.68 -1.06
C LEU A 626 -12.18 8.13 0.31
N GLY A 627 -11.44 9.01 1.00
CA GLY A 627 -11.69 9.42 2.38
C GLY A 627 -13.14 9.87 2.65
N LYS A 628 -13.75 10.66 1.76
CA LYS A 628 -15.16 11.06 1.84
C LYS A 628 -16.09 9.84 1.96
N TRP A 629 -15.83 8.81 1.18
CA TRP A 629 -16.71 7.65 1.09
C TRP A 629 -16.41 6.60 2.17
N ARG A 630 -15.20 6.54 2.68
CA ARG A 630 -14.89 5.80 3.91
C ARG A 630 -15.72 6.32 5.07
N VAL A 631 -16.01 7.63 5.12
CA VAL A 631 -16.86 8.25 6.12
C VAL A 631 -18.35 8.08 5.74
N ASN A 632 -18.81 8.76 4.70
CA ASN A 632 -20.24 8.89 4.42
C ASN A 632 -20.90 7.55 4.06
N ALA A 633 -20.30 6.75 3.17
CA ALA A 633 -20.90 5.50 2.73
C ALA A 633 -20.92 4.44 3.85
N THR A 634 -19.87 4.39 4.67
CA THR A 634 -19.81 3.44 5.79
C THR A 634 -20.81 3.81 6.88
N LEU A 635 -20.86 5.08 7.30
CA LEU A 635 -21.74 5.55 8.37
C LEU A 635 -23.23 5.39 8.04
N ARG A 636 -23.62 5.46 6.76
CA ARG A 636 -25.02 5.26 6.31
C ARG A 636 -25.59 3.87 6.66
N ASN A 637 -24.75 2.90 7.00
CA ASN A 637 -25.19 1.58 7.42
C ASN A 637 -25.36 1.42 8.95
N LEU A 638 -24.96 2.43 9.76
CA LEU A 638 -24.79 2.27 11.21
C LEU A 638 -25.91 2.96 12.01
N GLN A 639 -26.72 2.18 12.72
CA GLN A 639 -27.79 2.71 13.58
C GLN A 639 -27.24 3.61 14.69
N ASP A 640 -26.12 3.20 15.35
CA ASP A 640 -25.53 3.96 16.45
C ASP A 640 -25.10 5.38 16.01
N PHE A 641 -24.71 5.55 14.74
CA PHE A 641 -24.42 6.85 14.15
C PHE A 641 -25.68 7.71 14.04
N TYR A 642 -26.80 7.14 13.59
CA TYR A 642 -28.08 7.85 13.53
C TYR A 642 -28.56 8.27 14.91
N ASP A 643 -28.42 7.40 15.89
CA ASP A 643 -28.83 7.68 17.28
C ASP A 643 -27.98 8.81 17.87
N ALA A 644 -26.63 8.83 17.62
CA ALA A 644 -25.74 9.86 18.11
C ALA A 644 -26.09 11.27 17.58
N PHE A 645 -26.56 11.37 16.34
CA PHE A 645 -26.91 12.65 15.70
C PHE A 645 -28.41 12.86 15.53
N SER A 646 -29.26 11.97 16.09
CA SER A 646 -30.73 12.02 15.98
C SER A 646 -31.22 12.16 14.53
N MET A 647 -30.59 11.42 13.62
CA MET A 647 -30.89 11.47 12.19
C MET A 647 -32.08 10.58 11.85
N THR A 648 -33.06 11.15 11.16
CA THR A 648 -34.27 10.46 10.69
C THR A 648 -34.55 10.68 9.21
N ASP A 649 -33.79 11.55 8.58
CA ASP A 649 -33.90 11.94 7.16
C ASP A 649 -32.57 12.50 6.62
N GLY A 650 -32.57 12.93 5.35
CA GLY A 650 -31.43 13.54 4.67
C GLY A 650 -30.64 12.54 3.81
N GLU A 651 -29.62 13.03 3.10
CA GLU A 651 -28.79 12.23 2.20
C GLU A 651 -27.93 11.17 2.95
N MET A 652 -27.63 11.45 4.21
CA MET A 652 -26.91 10.49 5.08
C MET A 652 -27.82 9.40 5.63
N PHE A 653 -29.15 9.57 5.56
CA PHE A 653 -30.09 8.57 6.06
C PHE A 653 -30.39 7.50 5.01
N MET A 654 -30.20 6.25 5.39
CA MET A 654 -30.54 5.07 4.60
C MET A 654 -31.63 4.28 5.35
N PRO A 655 -32.75 3.92 4.71
CA PRO A 655 -33.77 3.06 5.33
C PRO A 655 -33.17 1.74 5.84
N GLU A 656 -33.72 1.22 6.95
CA GLU A 656 -33.19 0.03 7.63
C GLU A 656 -33.09 -1.19 6.69
N GLU A 657 -34.06 -1.36 5.80
CA GLU A 657 -34.14 -2.45 4.83
C GLU A 657 -33.06 -2.37 3.72
N GLU A 658 -32.44 -1.20 3.54
CA GLU A 658 -31.35 -0.99 2.56
C GLU A 658 -29.96 -1.09 3.20
N ARG A 659 -29.88 -1.08 4.53
CA ARG A 659 -28.63 -1.14 5.26
C ARG A 659 -28.06 -2.55 5.25
N VAL A 660 -26.76 -2.65 5.28
CA VAL A 660 -26.07 -3.91 5.48
C VAL A 660 -25.05 -3.77 6.59
N VAL A 661 -25.09 -4.72 7.52
CA VAL A 661 -24.12 -4.87 8.60
C VAL A 661 -23.57 -6.28 8.52
N ILE A 662 -22.21 -6.40 8.52
CA ILE A 662 -21.52 -7.69 8.38
C ILE A 662 -21.03 -8.16 9.74
N TRP A 663 -20.16 -7.37 10.42
CA TRP A 663 -19.57 -7.69 11.73
C TRP A 663 -20.06 -6.84 12.88
#